data_7f0585c4b4cc710df0e7209ac881888e
#
_entry.id   7f0585c4b4cc710df0e7209ac881888e
#
_cell.length_a   1.000
_cell.length_b   1.000
_cell.length_c   1.000
_cell.angle_alpha   90.00
_cell.angle_beta   90.00
_cell.angle_gamma   90.00
#
_symmetry.space_group_name_H-M   'P 1'
#
loop_
_entity.id
_entity.type
_entity.pdbx_description
1 polymer ?
#
loop_
_entity_poly.entity_id
_entity_poly.type
_entity_poly.pdbx_seq_one_letter_code
_entity_poly.pdbx_strand_id
1 'polypeptide(L)'
;MGIKIALAGNPNCGKTTMFNALTGANQYVGNWPGVTVEKKEGKLKGKRKNDDIIVTDLPGIYSLSPYTLEEVVSRDYILNDNPDVIIDLVDATNIERNLYLTTQLIETGVPVVIALNMTDLLEKRGIKIDTKRLSMLLDCPIVETSALKQTGLDTLIETAIKVANKKEVDLPREIFSKEMEAAVADVKGVLPDTISEDKKRWYAVKFLENDSKVVESVALPASAKNVVDSVRKELEEKHDDDMESIVTDERYKFIQKIVETTVKKGKDKLTTSDKIDRIVTNRILGIPIFIAVMFVVYYISVTTIGTIVTDWTNDTFVVAVQDLASKGLEAAGVSSVIEGLVVDGIIGGIGAVLGFVPQMAILFLFLSILEDCGYMVRIAFVMDRVFRHFGLSGKSFIPLLISSGCGIPGIMASKTIEQDNDRRLTIMTATFIPCGAKLPVIALMGGVMTSYATGSYTAGGFMAPIMYFVGIVAVLVAAIILKKTKPFSGKPAPFVMELPQYHIPQAKTVLLHVWERLKGFIIKAGTILFLACVVMWFLGGFGFTNGGFGLVDDSADSLLAAIGGFIAPIFAPLGFGEWQPVAASLSGFTAKEAIVSTMGVLANVAESQSEDTVTVAQAIQAWFPSAVAAFSFLLFNLLDSPCLAAIATMAQQMQSRKWFWFAILFQNVFAYLVTLCVYQIGTLVTGGGFGVGTAVAFVVVAVMLFLLFRPDPYKDQKVYSKRSVNA
;
A
#
# COMPACT_ATOMS: atom_id res chain seq x y z
N MET A 1 3.20 39.77 22.98
CA MET A 1 2.79 38.48 22.42
C MET A 1 4.05 37.71 22.05
N GLY A 2 4.10 36.43 22.38
CA GLY A 2 5.25 35.60 22.01
C GLY A 2 5.32 35.37 20.51
N ILE A 3 6.53 35.20 19.94
CA ILE A 3 6.73 34.94 18.50
C ILE A 3 6.42 33.48 18.22
N LYS A 4 5.59 33.23 17.21
CA LYS A 4 5.27 31.89 16.70
C LYS A 4 6.07 31.59 15.46
N ILE A 5 6.93 30.59 15.52
CA ILE A 5 7.75 30.11 14.41
C ILE A 5 7.19 28.78 13.91
N ALA A 6 6.86 28.69 12.62
CA ALA A 6 6.51 27.42 11.96
C ALA A 6 7.74 26.82 11.28
N LEU A 7 8.04 25.53 11.55
CA LEU A 7 9.03 24.78 10.78
C LEU A 7 8.30 24.04 9.65
N ALA A 8 8.58 24.42 8.42
CA ALA A 8 8.12 23.75 7.22
C ALA A 8 9.27 23.08 6.49
N GLY A 9 8.99 22.21 5.56
CA GLY A 9 9.98 21.59 4.68
C GLY A 9 9.56 20.20 4.20
N ASN A 10 10.26 19.72 3.17
CA ASN A 10 9.99 18.42 2.59
C ASN A 10 10.28 17.28 3.57
N PRO A 11 9.65 16.11 3.37
CA PRO A 11 10.09 14.90 4.08
C PRO A 11 11.59 14.66 3.87
N ASN A 12 12.29 14.22 4.92
CA ASN A 12 13.72 13.91 4.94
C ASN A 12 14.70 15.11 4.80
N CYS A 13 14.24 16.35 4.76
CA CYS A 13 15.13 17.53 4.78
C CYS A 13 15.83 17.77 6.14
N GLY A 14 15.57 16.93 7.15
CA GLY A 14 16.16 17.05 8.49
C GLY A 14 15.32 17.87 9.47
N LYS A 15 14.03 18.06 9.22
CA LYS A 15 13.11 18.90 9.99
C LYS A 15 13.01 18.47 11.47
N THR A 16 12.74 17.20 11.75
CA THR A 16 12.70 16.68 13.13
C THR A 16 14.05 16.81 13.85
N THR A 17 15.15 16.62 13.15
CA THR A 17 16.50 16.83 13.72
C THR A 17 16.71 18.30 14.07
N MET A 18 16.29 19.23 13.22
CA MET A 18 16.34 20.66 13.46
C MET A 18 15.46 21.05 14.65
N PHE A 19 14.22 20.59 14.70
CA PHE A 19 13.28 20.84 15.79
C PHE A 19 13.85 20.38 17.14
N ASN A 20 14.39 19.15 17.19
CA ASN A 20 15.02 18.61 18.41
C ASN A 20 16.28 19.40 18.82
N ALA A 21 17.05 19.87 17.84
CA ALA A 21 18.24 20.69 18.11
C ALA A 21 17.87 22.08 18.67
N LEU A 22 16.73 22.64 18.30
CA LEU A 22 16.24 23.94 18.78
C LEU A 22 15.52 23.85 20.13
N THR A 23 14.66 22.85 20.32
CA THR A 23 13.74 22.75 21.49
C THR A 23 14.19 21.78 22.57
N GLY A 24 14.94 20.75 22.22
CA GLY A 24 15.42 19.71 23.16
C GLY A 24 14.28 18.85 23.73
N ALA A 25 14.35 18.58 25.05
CA ALA A 25 13.37 17.73 25.74
C ALA A 25 12.04 18.45 26.11
N ASN A 26 11.97 19.76 25.98
CA ASN A 26 10.80 20.57 26.33
C ASN A 26 9.83 20.64 25.14
N GLN A 27 9.23 19.52 24.79
CA GLN A 27 8.31 19.40 23.66
C GLN A 27 6.92 18.98 24.17
N TYR A 28 5.88 19.58 23.62
CA TYR A 28 4.53 19.09 23.72
C TYR A 28 4.21 18.27 22.47
N VAL A 29 3.81 17.03 22.67
CA VAL A 29 3.42 16.11 21.59
C VAL A 29 1.95 15.78 21.75
N GLY A 30 1.17 16.02 20.73
CA GLY A 30 -0.26 15.72 20.67
C GLY A 30 -0.67 15.46 19.23
N ASN A 31 -1.96 15.41 18.97
CA ASN A 31 -2.48 15.35 17.59
C ASN A 31 -3.05 16.71 17.19
N TRP A 32 -2.99 17.00 15.90
CA TRP A 32 -3.71 18.16 15.36
C TRP A 32 -5.22 17.96 15.55
N PRO A 33 -5.98 19.04 15.85
CA PRO A 33 -7.41 18.94 16.09
C PRO A 33 -8.15 18.23 14.95
N GLY A 34 -8.95 17.20 15.28
CA GLY A 34 -9.78 16.46 14.33
C GLY A 34 -9.07 15.48 13.40
N VAL A 35 -7.76 15.30 13.52
CA VAL A 35 -6.97 14.38 12.69
C VAL A 35 -5.97 13.56 13.48
N THR A 36 -5.49 12.45 12.91
CA THR A 36 -4.49 11.56 13.53
C THR A 36 -3.04 11.97 13.24
N VAL A 37 -2.83 13.18 12.75
CA VAL A 37 -1.50 13.73 12.44
C VAL A 37 -0.88 14.28 13.72
N GLU A 38 0.38 13.92 13.98
CA GLU A 38 1.10 14.33 15.17
C GLU A 38 1.46 15.83 15.12
N LYS A 39 1.18 16.57 16.22
CA LYS A 39 1.55 17.97 16.43
C LYS A 39 2.69 18.05 17.44
N LYS A 40 3.76 18.75 17.09
CA LYS A 40 4.89 19.01 18.01
C LYS A 40 5.10 20.51 18.18
N GLU A 41 5.09 20.94 19.41
CA GLU A 41 5.41 22.32 19.78
C GLU A 41 6.47 22.33 20.87
N GLY A 42 7.35 23.30 20.83
CA GLY A 42 8.42 23.41 21.82
C GLY A 42 8.94 24.84 21.97
N LYS A 43 9.52 25.11 23.14
CA LYS A 43 10.20 26.37 23.44
C LYS A 43 11.70 26.23 23.17
N LEU A 44 12.36 27.32 22.79
CA LEU A 44 13.80 27.34 22.55
C LEU A 44 14.60 26.98 23.81
N LYS A 45 15.70 26.25 23.66
CA LYS A 45 16.57 25.80 24.76
C LYS A 45 17.98 26.41 24.74
N GLY A 46 18.71 26.23 25.87
CA GLY A 46 20.12 26.58 26.01
C GLY A 46 20.37 28.09 26.00
N LYS A 47 21.41 28.52 25.28
CA LYS A 47 21.73 29.96 25.11
C LYS A 47 20.64 30.72 24.36
N ARG A 48 19.77 30.00 23.63
CA ARG A 48 18.63 30.51 22.86
C ARG A 48 17.34 30.51 23.68
N LYS A 49 17.39 30.15 24.96
CA LYS A 49 16.21 30.07 25.81
C LYS A 49 15.44 31.40 25.80
N ASN A 50 14.26 31.35 25.23
CA ASN A 50 13.29 32.42 25.25
C ASN A 50 11.91 31.81 25.38
N ASP A 51 11.27 32.05 26.52
CA ASP A 51 9.97 31.46 26.85
C ASP A 51 8.81 32.07 26.04
N ASP A 52 9.07 33.21 25.39
CA ASP A 52 8.11 33.91 24.54
C ASP A 52 8.12 33.41 23.07
N ILE A 53 9.04 32.49 22.72
CA ILE A 53 9.14 31.94 21.37
C ILE A 53 8.68 30.49 21.35
N ILE A 54 7.65 30.23 20.57
CA ILE A 54 7.11 28.88 20.34
C ILE A 54 7.47 28.44 18.93
N VAL A 55 8.08 27.25 18.83
CA VAL A 55 8.38 26.61 17.55
C VAL A 55 7.40 25.46 17.36
N THR A 56 6.67 25.48 16.25
CA THR A 56 5.73 24.41 15.86
C THR A 56 6.32 23.62 14.68
N ASP A 57 6.49 22.30 14.84
CA ASP A 57 6.93 21.38 13.78
C ASP A 57 5.72 21.00 12.92
N LEU A 58 5.69 21.47 11.67
CA LEU A 58 4.66 21.07 10.71
C LEU A 58 4.98 19.69 10.13
N PRO A 59 3.98 18.92 9.71
CA PRO A 59 4.22 17.70 8.95
C PRO A 59 5.14 17.92 7.74
N GLY A 60 5.91 16.91 7.36
CA GLY A 60 6.73 16.99 6.14
C GLY A 60 5.83 16.93 4.89
N ILE A 61 5.90 17.96 4.05
CA ILE A 61 5.04 18.12 2.89
C ILE A 61 5.86 18.45 1.64
N TYR A 62 5.34 18.10 0.48
CA TYR A 62 5.95 18.47 -0.80
C TYR A 62 5.28 19.67 -1.44
N SER A 63 4.03 19.92 -1.11
CA SER A 63 3.24 21.05 -1.60
C SER A 63 2.19 21.50 -0.59
N LEU A 64 1.57 22.65 -0.81
CA LEU A 64 0.40 23.12 -0.07
C LEU A 64 -0.93 22.72 -0.76
N SER A 65 -0.89 21.77 -1.69
CA SER A 65 -2.08 21.24 -2.34
C SER A 65 -2.75 20.18 -1.45
N PRO A 66 -4.09 20.05 -1.45
CA PRO A 66 -4.81 19.25 -0.46
C PRO A 66 -4.89 17.76 -0.82
N TYR A 67 -3.76 17.14 -1.19
CA TYR A 67 -3.73 15.72 -1.55
C TYR A 67 -3.62 14.79 -0.36
N THR A 68 -2.88 15.22 0.69
CA THR A 68 -2.67 14.45 1.92
C THR A 68 -3.22 15.18 3.12
N LEU A 69 -3.47 14.46 4.23
CA LEU A 69 -3.90 15.08 5.49
C LEU A 69 -2.82 15.99 6.05
N GLU A 70 -1.57 15.62 5.89
CA GLU A 70 -0.40 16.38 6.31
C GLU A 70 -0.31 17.73 5.58
N GLU A 71 -0.57 17.74 4.28
CA GLU A 71 -0.60 18.97 3.46
C GLU A 71 -1.77 19.88 3.85
N VAL A 72 -2.95 19.31 4.10
CA VAL A 72 -4.12 20.07 4.58
C VAL A 72 -3.84 20.71 5.93
N VAL A 73 -3.29 19.95 6.89
CA VAL A 73 -2.98 20.43 8.24
C VAL A 73 -1.93 21.56 8.19
N SER A 74 -0.86 21.35 7.44
CA SER A 74 0.21 22.36 7.32
C SER A 74 -0.30 23.65 6.67
N ARG A 75 -1.12 23.53 5.62
CA ARG A 75 -1.74 24.66 4.96
C ARG A 75 -2.69 25.43 5.88
N ASP A 76 -3.58 24.70 6.56
CA ASP A 76 -4.56 25.29 7.46
C ASP A 76 -3.88 26.03 8.62
N TYR A 77 -2.79 25.51 9.15
CA TYR A 77 -1.99 26.19 10.16
C TYR A 77 -1.36 27.49 9.62
N ILE A 78 -0.74 27.44 8.45
CA ILE A 78 -0.09 28.61 7.85
C ILE A 78 -1.11 29.72 7.55
N LEU A 79 -2.28 29.36 7.02
CA LEU A 79 -3.29 30.35 6.58
C LEU A 79 -4.17 30.88 7.70
N ASN A 80 -4.53 30.04 8.69
CA ASN A 80 -5.52 30.34 9.73
C ASN A 80 -4.88 30.74 11.06
N ASP A 81 -3.83 30.03 11.50
CA ASP A 81 -3.13 30.30 12.78
C ASP A 81 -2.10 31.45 12.63
N ASN A 82 -1.79 31.86 11.42
CA ASN A 82 -0.90 32.99 11.06
C ASN A 82 0.37 33.01 11.91
N PRO A 83 1.34 32.11 11.70
CA PRO A 83 2.64 32.20 12.36
C PRO A 83 3.34 33.51 11.99
N ASP A 84 4.14 34.07 12.90
CA ASP A 84 4.86 35.31 12.66
C ASP A 84 5.99 35.14 11.63
N VAL A 85 6.53 33.94 11.48
CA VAL A 85 7.55 33.57 10.50
C VAL A 85 7.56 32.08 10.22
N ILE A 86 7.82 31.70 8.97
CA ILE A 86 8.06 30.32 8.57
C ILE A 86 9.56 30.12 8.38
N ILE A 87 10.13 29.10 9.02
CA ILE A 87 11.46 28.59 8.68
C ILE A 87 11.24 27.41 7.72
N ASP A 88 11.61 27.58 6.47
CA ASP A 88 11.55 26.55 5.44
C ASP A 88 12.89 25.80 5.36
N LEU A 89 12.89 24.51 5.71
CA LEU A 89 14.05 23.66 5.63
C LEU A 89 14.22 23.10 4.23
N VAL A 90 15.23 23.60 3.54
CA VAL A 90 15.61 23.18 2.20
C VAL A 90 16.85 22.29 2.25
N ASP A 91 16.74 21.05 1.74
CA ASP A 91 17.89 20.18 1.55
C ASP A 91 18.79 20.72 0.44
N ALA A 92 19.97 21.20 0.82
CA ALA A 92 20.95 21.78 -0.10
C ALA A 92 21.44 20.78 -1.16
N THR A 93 21.32 19.49 -0.92
CA THR A 93 21.74 18.44 -1.87
C THR A 93 20.68 18.16 -2.95
N ASN A 94 19.41 18.55 -2.69
CA ASN A 94 18.25 18.36 -3.58
C ASN A 94 17.45 19.68 -3.73
N ILE A 95 18.17 20.79 -3.89
CA ILE A 95 17.62 22.15 -3.81
C ILE A 95 16.46 22.37 -4.79
N GLU A 96 16.59 21.93 -6.03
CA GLU A 96 15.60 22.15 -7.10
C GLU A 96 14.20 21.68 -6.69
N ARG A 97 14.11 20.51 -6.09
CA ARG A 97 12.85 19.94 -5.64
C ARG A 97 12.30 20.62 -4.39
N ASN A 98 13.18 20.96 -3.44
CA ASN A 98 12.76 21.59 -2.20
C ASN A 98 12.23 23.01 -2.44
N LEU A 99 12.77 23.73 -3.42
CA LEU A 99 12.30 25.06 -3.81
C LEU A 99 10.86 25.07 -4.33
N TYR A 100 10.29 23.95 -4.74
CA TYR A 100 8.88 23.87 -5.14
C TYR A 100 7.93 24.23 -3.98
N LEU A 101 8.18 23.68 -2.78
CA LEU A 101 7.45 24.05 -1.58
C LEU A 101 7.75 25.51 -1.20
N THR A 102 9.03 25.92 -1.26
CA THR A 102 9.45 27.30 -0.97
C THR A 102 8.66 28.32 -1.78
N THR A 103 8.47 28.11 -3.09
CA THR A 103 7.70 29.01 -3.94
C THR A 103 6.24 29.16 -3.50
N GLN A 104 5.65 28.08 -2.98
CA GLN A 104 4.27 28.11 -2.47
C GLN A 104 4.18 28.77 -1.09
N LEU A 105 5.18 28.57 -0.23
CA LEU A 105 5.24 29.20 1.09
C LEU A 105 5.35 30.72 0.96
N ILE A 106 6.19 31.23 0.07
CA ILE A 106 6.35 32.65 -0.20
C ILE A 106 5.02 33.28 -0.66
N GLU A 107 4.22 32.56 -1.45
CA GLU A 107 2.93 33.05 -1.94
C GLU A 107 1.86 33.20 -0.84
N THR A 108 2.03 32.55 0.32
CA THR A 108 1.05 32.64 1.43
C THR A 108 1.00 34.03 2.10
N GLY A 109 1.98 34.89 1.84
CA GLY A 109 2.10 36.21 2.49
C GLY A 109 2.69 36.15 3.90
N VAL A 110 3.01 34.98 4.42
CA VAL A 110 3.73 34.84 5.71
C VAL A 110 5.23 34.97 5.45
N PRO A 111 5.97 35.76 6.26
CA PRO A 111 7.42 35.92 6.09
C PRO A 111 8.16 34.57 6.17
N VAL A 112 9.06 34.32 5.20
CA VAL A 112 9.80 33.07 5.08
C VAL A 112 11.29 33.30 5.27
N VAL A 113 11.94 32.45 6.08
CA VAL A 113 13.40 32.33 6.20
C VAL A 113 13.80 30.94 5.73
N ILE A 114 14.69 30.86 4.77
CA ILE A 114 15.18 29.58 4.25
C ILE A 114 16.35 29.07 5.08
N ALA A 115 16.18 27.93 5.72
CA ALA A 115 17.28 27.19 6.34
C ALA A 115 17.84 26.19 5.31
N LEU A 116 18.94 26.57 4.65
CA LEU A 116 19.63 25.69 3.71
C LEU A 116 20.41 24.64 4.50
N ASN A 117 19.79 23.46 4.67
CA ASN A 117 20.29 22.41 5.53
C ASN A 117 21.18 21.40 4.78
N MET A 118 21.92 20.57 5.52
CA MET A 118 22.86 19.58 4.99
C MET A 118 24.04 20.20 4.22
N THR A 119 24.43 21.44 4.53
CA THR A 119 25.53 22.12 3.86
C THR A 119 26.88 21.41 4.05
N ASP A 120 27.04 20.64 5.12
CA ASP A 120 28.21 19.80 5.37
C ASP A 120 28.41 18.66 4.34
N LEU A 121 27.38 18.35 3.54
CA LEU A 121 27.46 17.37 2.46
C LEU A 121 27.81 18.00 1.11
N LEU A 122 27.65 19.31 0.94
CA LEU A 122 27.93 20.02 -0.32
C LEU A 122 29.38 19.92 -0.76
N GLU A 123 30.33 20.13 0.19
CA GLU A 123 31.76 20.02 -0.09
C GLU A 123 32.14 18.61 -0.59
N LYS A 124 31.56 17.58 0.05
CA LYS A 124 31.81 16.18 -0.34
C LYS A 124 31.28 15.87 -1.75
N ARG A 125 30.22 16.56 -2.18
CA ARG A 125 29.62 16.41 -3.51
C ARG A 125 30.16 17.36 -4.56
N GLY A 126 31.04 18.29 -4.18
CA GLY A 126 31.59 19.32 -5.07
C GLY A 126 30.54 20.32 -5.57
N ILE A 127 29.44 20.48 -4.84
CA ILE A 127 28.35 21.42 -5.15
C ILE A 127 28.67 22.74 -4.45
N LYS A 128 28.54 23.85 -5.19
CA LYS A 128 28.66 25.22 -4.64
C LYS A 128 27.35 25.97 -4.94
N ILE A 129 26.75 26.55 -3.90
CA ILE A 129 25.52 27.33 -4.00
C ILE A 129 25.85 28.79 -3.69
N ASP A 130 25.49 29.69 -4.58
CA ASP A 130 25.57 31.15 -4.33
C ASP A 130 24.34 31.58 -3.52
N THR A 131 24.44 31.47 -2.19
CA THR A 131 23.36 31.76 -1.25
C THR A 131 22.93 33.21 -1.29
N LYS A 132 23.84 34.15 -1.59
CA LYS A 132 23.52 35.58 -1.71
C LYS A 132 22.64 35.85 -2.94
N ARG A 133 23.03 35.27 -4.07
CA ARG A 133 22.26 35.42 -5.31
C ARG A 133 20.92 34.70 -5.22
N LEU A 134 20.91 33.53 -4.60
CA LEU A 134 19.68 32.76 -4.34
C LEU A 134 18.70 33.57 -3.47
N SER A 135 19.20 34.19 -2.39
CA SER A 135 18.40 35.06 -1.50
C SER A 135 17.81 36.25 -2.24
N MET A 136 18.57 36.88 -3.13
CA MET A 136 18.06 38.00 -3.97
C MET A 136 17.01 37.55 -4.98
N LEU A 137 17.13 36.34 -5.53
CA LEU A 137 16.18 35.83 -6.53
C LEU A 137 14.86 35.36 -5.91
N LEU A 138 14.91 34.82 -4.69
CA LEU A 138 13.73 34.36 -3.95
C LEU A 138 13.14 35.44 -3.04
N ASP A 139 13.84 36.55 -2.84
CA ASP A 139 13.49 37.64 -1.93
C ASP A 139 13.28 37.19 -0.47
N CYS A 140 14.04 36.18 -0.07
CA CYS A 140 14.00 35.59 1.25
C CYS A 140 15.40 35.49 1.86
N PRO A 141 15.57 35.76 3.17
CA PRO A 141 16.82 35.50 3.86
C PRO A 141 17.15 33.99 3.84
N ILE A 142 18.42 33.67 3.53
CA ILE A 142 18.91 32.31 3.53
C ILE A 142 20.01 32.15 4.56
N VAL A 143 19.91 31.13 5.39
CA VAL A 143 20.92 30.77 6.40
C VAL A 143 21.40 29.36 6.15
N GLU A 144 22.71 29.20 5.99
CA GLU A 144 23.34 27.88 5.86
C GLU A 144 23.36 27.18 7.21
N THR A 145 22.87 25.94 7.23
CA THR A 145 22.74 25.15 8.46
C THR A 145 23.16 23.69 8.27
N SER A 146 23.55 23.06 9.35
CA SER A 146 23.60 21.61 9.48
C SER A 146 22.93 21.22 10.81
N ALA A 147 21.71 20.70 10.72
CA ALA A 147 20.96 20.26 11.90
C ALA A 147 21.70 19.15 12.67
N LEU A 148 22.39 18.26 11.94
CA LEU A 148 23.16 17.17 12.53
C LEU A 148 24.38 17.66 13.31
N LYS A 149 25.13 18.64 12.74
CA LYS A 149 26.31 19.25 13.39
C LYS A 149 25.95 20.43 14.28
N GLN A 150 24.69 20.84 14.32
CA GLN A 150 24.16 21.97 15.07
C GLN A 150 24.86 23.31 14.73
N THR A 151 25.30 23.49 13.47
CA THR A 151 25.91 24.72 12.98
C THR A 151 24.87 25.62 12.31
N GLY A 152 25.05 26.97 12.42
CA GLY A 152 24.17 27.96 11.81
C GLY A 152 22.85 28.19 12.54
N LEU A 153 22.55 27.47 13.62
CA LEU A 153 21.25 27.52 14.30
C LEU A 153 20.99 28.83 15.04
N ASP A 154 22.03 29.45 15.63
CA ASP A 154 21.90 30.74 16.33
C ASP A 154 21.56 31.83 15.33
N THR A 155 22.30 31.90 14.21
CA THR A 155 22.07 32.85 13.12
C THR A 155 20.67 32.67 12.52
N LEU A 156 20.21 31.41 12.38
CA LEU A 156 18.86 31.10 11.87
C LEU A 156 17.77 31.71 12.75
N ILE A 157 17.85 31.49 14.05
CA ILE A 157 16.87 32.03 15.00
C ILE A 157 16.92 33.54 15.08
N GLU A 158 18.11 34.14 15.12
CA GLU A 158 18.26 35.61 15.10
C GLU A 158 17.66 36.23 13.82
N THR A 159 17.88 35.57 12.67
CA THR A 159 17.30 36.01 11.40
C THR A 159 15.79 35.87 11.40
N ALA A 160 15.26 34.75 11.89
CA ALA A 160 13.81 34.53 12.00
C ALA A 160 13.15 35.57 12.93
N ILE A 161 13.75 35.90 14.08
CA ILE A 161 13.25 36.93 14.98
C ILE A 161 13.27 38.31 14.32
N LYS A 162 14.35 38.66 13.59
CA LYS A 162 14.43 39.94 12.86
C LYS A 162 13.31 40.06 11.81
N VAL A 163 13.07 38.97 11.07
CA VAL A 163 12.03 38.94 10.04
C VAL A 163 10.64 39.02 10.67
N ALA A 164 10.38 38.27 11.72
CA ALA A 164 9.09 38.33 12.46
C ALA A 164 8.77 39.74 13.02
N ASN A 165 9.80 40.46 13.46
CA ASN A 165 9.62 41.81 14.03
C ASN A 165 9.48 42.91 12.97
N LYS A 166 9.90 42.68 11.71
CA LYS A 166 9.86 43.70 10.64
C LYS A 166 8.45 44.05 10.24
N LYS A 167 7.47 43.16 10.40
CA LYS A 167 6.05 43.29 10.05
C LYS A 167 5.75 43.83 8.63
N GLU A 168 6.76 44.05 7.83
CA GLU A 168 6.61 44.37 6.42
C GLU A 168 6.51 43.06 5.65
N VAL A 169 5.34 42.79 5.12
CA VAL A 169 5.11 41.71 4.18
C VAL A 169 5.45 42.29 2.82
N ASP A 170 6.62 41.96 2.29
CA ASP A 170 6.95 42.20 0.89
C ASP A 170 5.94 41.39 0.07
N LEU A 171 5.24 42.06 -0.86
CA LEU A 171 4.26 41.38 -1.71
C LEU A 171 4.95 40.24 -2.49
N PRO A 172 4.32 39.07 -2.58
CA PRO A 172 4.91 37.96 -3.28
C PRO A 172 5.32 38.31 -4.70
N ARG A 173 6.57 37.97 -5.05
CA ARG A 173 7.16 38.30 -6.36
C ARG A 173 6.47 37.53 -7.49
N GLU A 174 6.45 38.13 -8.66
CA GLU A 174 6.02 37.47 -9.90
C GLU A 174 7.02 36.34 -10.24
N ILE A 175 6.52 35.15 -10.30
CA ILE A 175 7.33 33.93 -10.57
C ILE A 175 6.95 33.24 -11.86
N PHE A 176 5.77 33.54 -12.40
CA PHE A 176 5.22 32.92 -13.59
C PHE A 176 5.57 33.68 -14.88
N SER A 177 5.23 33.14 -16.01
CA SER A 177 5.29 33.83 -17.31
C SER A 177 4.37 35.05 -17.33
N LYS A 178 4.64 36.00 -18.20
CA LYS A 178 3.81 37.22 -18.32
C LYS A 178 2.33 36.93 -18.56
N GLU A 179 2.05 35.86 -19.31
CA GLU A 179 0.70 35.42 -19.59
C GLU A 179 -0.01 34.93 -18.33
N MET A 180 0.68 34.05 -17.59
CA MET A 180 0.16 33.49 -16.35
C MET A 180 0.03 34.55 -15.25
N GLU A 181 0.96 35.52 -15.18
CA GLU A 181 0.86 36.65 -14.24
C GLU A 181 -0.34 37.56 -14.57
N ALA A 182 -0.64 37.78 -15.86
CA ALA A 182 -1.86 38.50 -16.26
C ALA A 182 -3.13 37.77 -15.80
N ALA A 183 -3.18 36.45 -16.00
CA ALA A 183 -4.30 35.64 -15.53
C ALA A 183 -4.46 35.66 -14.00
N VAL A 184 -3.35 35.62 -13.26
CA VAL A 184 -3.37 35.77 -11.79
C VAL A 184 -3.86 37.13 -11.38
N ALA A 185 -3.46 38.22 -12.09
CA ALA A 185 -3.90 39.59 -11.83
C ALA A 185 -5.41 39.76 -12.08
N ASP A 186 -5.93 39.20 -13.17
CA ASP A 186 -7.36 39.23 -13.50
C ASP A 186 -8.21 38.56 -12.43
N VAL A 187 -7.77 37.38 -11.97
CA VAL A 187 -8.46 36.65 -10.89
C VAL A 187 -8.32 37.40 -9.57
N LYS A 188 -7.13 37.93 -9.24
CA LYS A 188 -6.90 38.74 -8.04
C LYS A 188 -7.84 39.92 -7.96
N GLY A 189 -8.10 40.57 -9.10
CA GLY A 189 -8.98 41.75 -9.18
C GLY A 189 -10.47 41.50 -8.89
N VAL A 190 -10.92 40.23 -9.01
CA VAL A 190 -12.33 39.85 -8.75
C VAL A 190 -12.52 39.13 -7.41
N LEU A 191 -11.44 38.88 -6.64
CA LEU A 191 -11.55 38.29 -5.32
C LEU A 191 -12.19 39.23 -4.30
N PRO A 192 -13.00 38.70 -3.35
CA PRO A 192 -13.67 39.50 -2.35
C PRO A 192 -12.69 40.18 -1.37
N ASP A 193 -13.04 41.37 -0.86
CA ASP A 193 -12.23 42.13 0.11
C ASP A 193 -12.12 41.47 1.49
N THR A 194 -12.84 40.39 1.71
CA THR A 194 -12.67 39.52 2.92
C THR A 194 -11.32 38.81 2.97
N ILE A 195 -10.65 38.70 1.83
CA ILE A 195 -9.31 38.14 1.72
C ILE A 195 -8.30 39.27 1.83
N SER A 196 -7.35 39.20 2.76
CA SER A 196 -6.30 40.20 2.92
C SER A 196 -5.39 40.29 1.67
N GLU A 197 -4.89 41.49 1.35
CA GLU A 197 -4.12 41.74 0.13
C GLU A 197 -2.88 40.86 -0.03
N ASP A 198 -2.20 40.56 1.08
CA ASP A 198 -1.05 39.68 1.16
C ASP A 198 -1.37 38.24 0.72
N LYS A 199 -2.60 37.75 0.95
CA LYS A 199 -3.05 36.41 0.60
C LYS A 199 -3.78 36.30 -0.73
N LYS A 200 -4.22 37.45 -1.32
CA LYS A 200 -5.01 37.41 -2.56
C LYS A 200 -4.30 36.72 -3.71
N ARG A 201 -2.96 36.82 -3.81
CA ARG A 201 -2.19 36.14 -4.85
C ARG A 201 -2.29 34.60 -4.69
N TRP A 202 -2.08 34.08 -3.49
CA TRP A 202 -2.20 32.66 -3.21
C TRP A 202 -3.60 32.14 -3.55
N TYR A 203 -4.64 32.84 -3.12
CA TYR A 203 -6.02 32.49 -3.45
C TYR A 203 -6.29 32.53 -4.96
N ALA A 204 -5.79 33.53 -5.69
CA ALA A 204 -5.97 33.64 -7.13
C ALA A 204 -5.37 32.43 -7.87
N VAL A 205 -4.15 32.05 -7.52
CA VAL A 205 -3.50 30.84 -8.08
C VAL A 205 -4.31 29.58 -7.75
N LYS A 206 -4.79 29.44 -6.50
CA LYS A 206 -5.57 28.27 -6.09
C LYS A 206 -6.95 28.18 -6.75
N PHE A 207 -7.59 29.32 -7.04
CA PHE A 207 -8.82 29.36 -7.83
C PHE A 207 -8.57 28.95 -9.29
N LEU A 208 -7.45 29.36 -9.89
CA LEU A 208 -7.06 28.90 -11.21
C LEU A 208 -6.79 27.40 -11.24
N GLU A 209 -6.05 26.85 -10.25
CA GLU A 209 -5.84 25.41 -10.09
C GLU A 209 -7.13 24.64 -9.77
N ASN A 210 -8.26 25.33 -9.56
CA ASN A 210 -9.53 24.74 -9.13
C ASN A 210 -9.38 23.91 -7.85
N ASP A 211 -8.64 24.44 -6.86
CA ASP A 211 -8.46 23.81 -5.55
C ASP A 211 -9.81 23.73 -4.82
N SER A 212 -10.32 22.53 -4.64
CA SER A 212 -11.66 22.33 -4.11
C SER A 212 -11.85 22.84 -2.69
N LYS A 213 -10.79 22.79 -1.85
CA LYS A 213 -10.86 23.29 -0.47
C LYS A 213 -10.98 24.82 -0.45
N VAL A 214 -10.30 25.48 -1.38
CA VAL A 214 -10.42 26.93 -1.54
C VAL A 214 -11.78 27.31 -2.11
N VAL A 215 -12.25 26.59 -3.12
CA VAL A 215 -13.58 26.79 -3.73
C VAL A 215 -14.72 26.53 -2.72
N GLU A 216 -14.55 25.56 -1.81
CA GLU A 216 -15.53 25.28 -0.74
C GLU A 216 -15.46 26.31 0.40
N SER A 217 -14.28 26.83 0.73
CA SER A 217 -14.06 27.71 1.89
C SER A 217 -14.39 29.17 1.61
N VAL A 218 -14.24 29.61 0.37
CA VAL A 218 -14.47 31.01 -0.06
C VAL A 218 -15.55 31.05 -1.13
N ALA A 219 -16.73 31.53 -0.76
CA ALA A 219 -17.83 31.70 -1.70
C ALA A 219 -17.57 32.90 -2.63
N LEU A 220 -17.29 32.66 -3.91
CA LEU A 220 -17.15 33.67 -4.91
C LEU A 220 -18.53 34.14 -5.42
N PRO A 221 -18.75 35.48 -5.67
CA PRO A 221 -19.89 35.94 -6.43
C PRO A 221 -19.96 35.33 -7.82
N ALA A 222 -21.15 35.13 -8.37
CA ALA A 222 -21.32 34.51 -9.69
C ALA A 222 -20.52 35.20 -10.81
N SER A 223 -20.41 36.53 -10.76
CA SER A 223 -19.60 37.33 -11.70
C SER A 223 -18.11 36.99 -11.61
N ALA A 224 -17.56 36.88 -10.40
CA ALA A 224 -16.16 36.49 -10.16
C ALA A 224 -15.88 35.07 -10.61
N LYS A 225 -16.81 34.15 -10.30
CA LYS A 225 -16.69 32.75 -10.75
C LYS A 225 -16.63 32.63 -12.28
N ASN A 226 -17.46 33.38 -13.00
CA ASN A 226 -17.44 33.39 -14.47
C ASN A 226 -16.10 33.89 -15.02
N VAL A 227 -15.47 34.88 -14.40
CA VAL A 227 -14.14 35.38 -14.80
C VAL A 227 -13.09 34.27 -14.58
N VAL A 228 -13.07 33.66 -13.38
CA VAL A 228 -12.14 32.58 -13.07
C VAL A 228 -12.30 31.41 -14.06
N ASP A 229 -13.55 30.98 -14.34
CA ASP A 229 -13.82 29.86 -15.24
C ASP A 229 -13.46 30.20 -16.70
N SER A 230 -13.63 31.47 -17.16
CA SER A 230 -13.24 31.86 -18.51
C SER A 230 -11.73 31.90 -18.68
N VAL A 231 -11.01 32.53 -17.75
CA VAL A 231 -9.53 32.62 -17.77
C VAL A 231 -8.91 31.20 -17.70
N ARG A 232 -9.44 30.37 -16.83
CA ARG A 232 -8.98 28.98 -16.73
C ARG A 232 -9.14 28.22 -18.05
N LYS A 233 -10.34 28.28 -18.64
CA LYS A 233 -10.65 27.61 -19.89
C LYS A 233 -9.78 28.08 -21.04
N GLU A 234 -9.54 29.37 -21.16
CA GLU A 234 -8.66 29.96 -22.17
C GLU A 234 -7.23 29.41 -22.09
N LEU A 235 -6.67 29.35 -20.86
CA LEU A 235 -5.32 28.80 -20.65
C LEU A 235 -5.25 27.29 -20.88
N GLU A 236 -6.24 26.51 -20.43
CA GLU A 236 -6.32 25.08 -20.64
C GLU A 236 -6.44 24.72 -22.13
N GLU A 237 -7.27 25.46 -22.89
CA GLU A 237 -7.39 25.26 -24.34
C GLU A 237 -6.10 25.65 -25.10
N LYS A 238 -5.40 26.69 -24.65
CA LYS A 238 -4.17 27.14 -25.29
C LYS A 238 -2.98 26.22 -25.06
N HIS A 239 -2.85 25.66 -23.87
CA HIS A 239 -1.74 24.81 -23.47
C HIS A 239 -2.03 23.31 -23.63
N ASP A 240 -3.27 22.94 -24.00
CA ASP A 240 -3.74 21.54 -24.11
C ASP A 240 -3.45 20.70 -22.87
N ASP A 241 -3.56 21.34 -21.68
CA ASP A 241 -3.31 20.69 -20.38
C ASP A 241 -4.20 21.29 -19.28
N ASP A 242 -4.33 20.62 -18.13
CA ASP A 242 -5.08 21.15 -17.00
C ASP A 242 -4.29 22.25 -16.26
N MET A 243 -5.01 23.20 -15.63
CA MET A 243 -4.38 24.35 -14.95
C MET A 243 -3.41 23.95 -13.86
N GLU A 244 -3.64 22.83 -13.17
CA GLU A 244 -2.74 22.34 -12.14
C GLU A 244 -1.37 21.94 -12.72
N SER A 245 -1.38 21.28 -13.86
CA SER A 245 -0.18 20.92 -14.64
C SER A 245 0.53 22.17 -15.15
N ILE A 246 -0.22 23.13 -15.71
CA ILE A 246 0.33 24.39 -16.23
C ILE A 246 1.05 25.18 -15.13
N VAL A 247 0.40 25.39 -13.98
CA VAL A 247 0.99 26.10 -12.83
C VAL A 247 2.24 25.37 -12.30
N THR A 248 2.18 24.05 -12.24
CA THR A 248 3.31 23.23 -11.81
C THR A 248 4.50 23.38 -12.75
N ASP A 249 4.28 23.32 -14.07
CA ASP A 249 5.31 23.48 -15.08
C ASP A 249 5.96 24.89 -15.03
N GLU A 250 5.14 25.92 -14.87
CA GLU A 250 5.61 27.31 -14.73
C GLU A 250 6.50 27.49 -13.46
N ARG A 251 6.11 26.87 -12.33
CA ARG A 251 6.94 26.89 -11.10
C ARG A 251 8.28 26.17 -11.34
N TYR A 252 8.28 25.01 -11.99
CA TYR A 252 9.51 24.30 -12.30
C TYR A 252 10.41 25.06 -13.28
N LYS A 253 9.87 25.74 -14.28
CA LYS A 253 10.64 26.62 -15.17
C LYS A 253 11.35 27.74 -14.39
N PHE A 254 10.64 28.38 -13.47
CA PHE A 254 11.20 29.42 -12.60
C PHE A 254 12.33 28.85 -11.71
N ILE A 255 12.08 27.71 -11.04
CA ILE A 255 13.06 27.06 -10.18
C ILE A 255 14.30 26.64 -10.96
N GLN A 256 14.13 26.03 -12.13
CA GLN A 256 15.22 25.62 -12.98
C GLN A 256 16.13 26.81 -13.37
N LYS A 257 15.54 27.92 -13.76
CA LYS A 257 16.27 29.17 -14.07
C LYS A 257 17.08 29.69 -12.88
N ILE A 258 16.51 29.60 -11.67
CA ILE A 258 17.23 29.98 -10.44
C ILE A 258 18.38 29.02 -10.17
N VAL A 259 18.12 27.73 -10.22
CA VAL A 259 19.14 26.69 -9.92
C VAL A 259 20.30 26.77 -10.92
N GLU A 260 20.02 26.90 -12.21
CA GLU A 260 21.05 27.07 -13.25
C GLU A 260 21.97 28.28 -13.00
N THR A 261 21.45 29.34 -12.39
CA THR A 261 22.20 30.57 -12.15
C THR A 261 22.91 30.62 -10.80
N THR A 262 22.44 29.85 -9.82
CA THR A 262 22.93 29.90 -8.42
C THR A 262 23.71 28.65 -7.98
N VAL A 263 23.48 27.50 -8.62
CA VAL A 263 24.08 26.22 -8.25
C VAL A 263 25.14 25.83 -9.26
N LYS A 264 26.39 25.79 -8.83
CA LYS A 264 27.50 25.22 -9.63
C LYS A 264 27.72 23.78 -9.19
N LYS A 265 27.31 22.84 -10.03
CA LYS A 265 27.64 21.42 -9.86
C LYS A 265 29.09 21.22 -10.31
N GLY A 266 29.95 20.63 -9.46
CA GLY A 266 31.27 20.15 -9.89
C GLY A 266 31.12 19.14 -11.02
N LYS A 267 32.17 18.90 -11.82
CA LYS A 267 32.16 17.92 -12.92
C LYS A 267 31.55 16.63 -12.40
N ASP A 268 30.41 16.24 -12.99
CA ASP A 268 29.59 15.09 -12.60
C ASP A 268 30.43 13.81 -12.50
N LYS A 269 30.94 13.52 -11.32
CA LYS A 269 31.21 12.13 -10.97
C LYS A 269 29.86 11.54 -10.55
N LEU A 270 29.20 10.86 -11.49
CA LEU A 270 28.05 10.04 -11.22
C LEU A 270 28.32 9.24 -9.94
N THR A 271 27.52 9.42 -8.93
CA THR A 271 27.64 8.61 -7.71
C THR A 271 27.44 7.14 -8.05
N THR A 272 27.87 6.25 -7.22
CA THR A 272 27.61 4.81 -7.41
C THR A 272 26.10 4.56 -7.47
N SER A 273 25.31 5.30 -6.69
CA SER A 273 23.84 5.25 -6.73
C SER A 273 23.29 5.65 -8.10
N ASP A 274 23.76 6.74 -8.69
CA ASP A 274 23.31 7.20 -10.00
C ASP A 274 23.61 6.18 -11.12
N LYS A 275 24.77 5.50 -11.02
CA LYS A 275 25.15 4.45 -11.98
C LYS A 275 24.23 3.23 -11.87
N ILE A 276 23.89 2.81 -10.65
CA ILE A 276 22.96 1.72 -10.38
C ILE A 276 21.58 2.11 -10.84
N ASP A 277 21.11 3.32 -10.51
CA ASP A 277 19.78 3.82 -10.87
C ASP A 277 19.59 3.87 -12.39
N ARG A 278 20.63 4.26 -13.15
CA ARG A 278 20.56 4.25 -14.62
C ARG A 278 20.20 2.88 -15.20
N ILE A 279 20.53 1.79 -14.49
CA ILE A 279 20.23 0.41 -14.92
C ILE A 279 18.91 -0.02 -14.31
N VAL A 280 18.73 0.13 -13.01
CA VAL A 280 17.59 -0.39 -12.23
C VAL A 280 16.29 0.38 -12.52
N THR A 281 16.37 1.70 -12.74
CA THR A 281 15.22 2.53 -13.07
C THR A 281 14.97 2.65 -14.58
N ASN A 282 15.75 1.92 -15.39
CA ASN A 282 15.55 1.88 -16.82
C ASN A 282 14.18 1.30 -17.17
N ARG A 283 13.45 1.94 -18.06
CA ARG A 283 12.09 1.58 -18.46
C ARG A 283 11.94 0.13 -18.94
N ILE A 284 12.96 -0.41 -19.62
CA ILE A 284 12.92 -1.75 -20.21
C ILE A 284 13.61 -2.76 -19.27
N LEU A 285 14.78 -2.42 -18.75
CA LEU A 285 15.58 -3.32 -17.92
C LEU A 285 15.08 -3.42 -16.46
N GLY A 286 14.42 -2.39 -15.94
CA GLY A 286 13.97 -2.36 -14.54
C GLY A 286 13.00 -3.49 -14.19
N ILE A 287 12.05 -3.82 -15.10
CA ILE A 287 11.07 -4.89 -14.87
C ILE A 287 11.72 -6.29 -14.88
N PRO A 288 12.55 -6.68 -15.88
CA PRO A 288 13.25 -7.95 -15.84
C PRO A 288 14.19 -8.12 -14.63
N ILE A 289 14.94 -7.06 -14.28
CA ILE A 289 15.82 -7.09 -13.10
C ILE A 289 14.99 -7.33 -11.83
N PHE A 290 13.87 -6.64 -11.71
CA PHE A 290 12.96 -6.80 -10.61
C PHE A 290 12.41 -8.23 -10.50
N ILE A 291 11.94 -8.79 -11.62
CA ILE A 291 11.46 -10.19 -11.67
C ILE A 291 12.57 -11.14 -11.22
N ALA A 292 13.82 -10.95 -11.68
CA ALA A 292 14.95 -11.76 -11.30
C ALA A 292 15.26 -11.67 -9.78
N VAL A 293 15.28 -10.45 -9.23
CA VAL A 293 15.51 -10.24 -7.78
C VAL A 293 14.43 -10.92 -6.96
N MET A 294 13.16 -10.75 -7.31
CA MET A 294 12.06 -11.36 -6.58
C MET A 294 12.04 -12.88 -6.74
N PHE A 295 12.37 -13.38 -7.92
CA PHE A 295 12.54 -14.83 -8.12
C PHE A 295 13.58 -15.41 -7.17
N VAL A 296 14.75 -14.77 -7.05
CA VAL A 296 15.81 -15.22 -6.11
C VAL A 296 15.32 -15.18 -4.67
N VAL A 297 14.64 -14.10 -4.25
CA VAL A 297 14.07 -13.97 -2.89
C VAL A 297 13.09 -15.10 -2.60
N TYR A 298 12.14 -15.35 -3.50
CA TYR A 298 11.14 -16.40 -3.29
C TYR A 298 11.74 -17.80 -3.39
N TYR A 299 12.66 -18.03 -4.32
CA TYR A 299 13.33 -19.31 -4.45
C TYR A 299 14.09 -19.70 -3.18
N ILE A 300 14.79 -18.76 -2.58
CA ILE A 300 15.51 -19.00 -1.31
C ILE A 300 14.52 -19.15 -0.14
N SER A 301 13.50 -18.30 -0.07
CA SER A 301 12.59 -18.27 1.09
C SER A 301 11.57 -19.41 1.08
N VAL A 302 11.10 -19.82 -0.11
CA VAL A 302 9.97 -20.76 -0.22
C VAL A 302 10.42 -22.14 -0.72
N THR A 303 11.48 -22.23 -1.55
CA THR A 303 11.82 -23.49 -2.23
C THR A 303 13.08 -24.16 -1.66
N THR A 304 13.98 -23.41 -1.00
CA THR A 304 15.24 -23.98 -0.51
C THR A 304 15.36 -23.87 1.02
N ILE A 305 15.99 -22.81 1.53
CA ILE A 305 16.27 -22.68 2.97
C ILE A 305 14.98 -22.65 3.79
N GLY A 306 13.96 -21.94 3.29
CA GLY A 306 12.66 -21.85 3.99
C GLY A 306 12.02 -23.23 4.15
N THR A 307 11.94 -24.03 3.09
CA THR A 307 11.35 -25.37 3.12
C THR A 307 12.14 -26.29 4.05
N ILE A 308 13.48 -26.36 3.92
CA ILE A 308 14.32 -27.22 4.76
C ILE A 308 14.07 -26.97 6.26
N VAL A 309 13.99 -25.69 6.67
CA VAL A 309 13.76 -25.33 8.08
C VAL A 309 12.31 -25.59 8.50
N THR A 310 11.36 -25.38 7.60
CA THR A 310 9.93 -25.66 7.82
C THR A 310 9.68 -27.15 7.99
N ASP A 311 10.22 -27.98 7.10
CA ASP A 311 10.10 -29.43 7.15
C ASP A 311 10.75 -29.98 8.44
N TRP A 312 11.94 -29.51 8.80
CA TRP A 312 12.54 -29.85 10.08
C TRP A 312 11.66 -29.45 11.27
N THR A 313 11.02 -28.30 11.21
CA THR A 313 10.13 -27.80 12.29
C THR A 313 8.88 -28.67 12.38
N ASN A 314 8.25 -29.03 11.27
CA ASN A 314 7.03 -29.83 11.23
C ASN A 314 7.34 -31.30 11.53
N ASP A 315 8.24 -31.93 10.77
CA ASP A 315 8.43 -33.39 10.79
C ASP A 315 9.29 -33.86 11.98
N THR A 316 10.14 -32.96 12.52
CA THR A 316 11.01 -33.36 13.65
C THR A 316 10.53 -32.71 14.94
N PHE A 317 10.38 -31.41 15.00
CA PHE A 317 10.09 -30.72 16.26
C PHE A 317 8.63 -30.87 16.69
N VAL A 318 7.67 -30.63 15.81
CA VAL A 318 6.23 -30.70 16.14
C VAL A 318 5.83 -32.12 16.40
N VAL A 319 6.25 -33.08 15.55
CA VAL A 319 5.99 -34.53 15.73
C VAL A 319 6.59 -35.02 17.04
N ALA A 320 7.81 -34.64 17.39
CA ALA A 320 8.40 -35.05 18.69
C ALA A 320 7.59 -34.52 19.89
N VAL A 321 7.01 -33.30 19.81
CA VAL A 321 6.15 -32.76 20.86
C VAL A 321 4.81 -33.51 20.91
N GLN A 322 4.22 -33.83 19.76
CA GLN A 322 3.00 -34.65 19.66
C GLN A 322 3.20 -36.04 20.25
N ASP A 323 4.28 -36.75 19.89
CA ASP A 323 4.63 -38.09 20.44
C ASP A 323 4.84 -38.05 21.94
N LEU A 324 5.50 -37.00 22.45
CA LEU A 324 5.72 -36.87 23.89
C LEU A 324 4.40 -36.64 24.64
N ALA A 325 3.52 -35.81 24.06
CA ALA A 325 2.20 -35.50 24.64
C ALA A 325 1.28 -36.73 24.59
N SER A 326 1.23 -37.48 23.47
CA SER A 326 0.45 -38.72 23.34
C SER A 326 0.87 -39.76 24.36
N LYS A 327 2.17 -40.08 24.46
CA LYS A 327 2.70 -40.99 25.49
C LYS A 327 2.37 -40.53 26.92
N GLY A 328 2.39 -39.24 27.19
CA GLY A 328 2.03 -38.68 28.49
C GLY A 328 0.53 -38.84 28.81
N LEU A 329 -0.33 -38.62 27.84
CA LEU A 329 -1.78 -38.75 27.99
C LEU A 329 -2.24 -40.19 28.07
N GLU A 330 -1.63 -41.10 27.27
CA GLU A 330 -1.82 -42.54 27.36
C GLU A 330 -1.44 -43.07 28.75
N ALA A 331 -0.28 -42.66 29.27
CA ALA A 331 0.19 -43.05 30.60
C ALA A 331 -0.74 -42.52 31.71
N ALA A 332 -1.42 -41.41 31.49
CA ALA A 332 -2.40 -40.84 32.42
C ALA A 332 -3.80 -41.45 32.27
N GLY A 333 -4.04 -42.39 31.33
CA GLY A 333 -5.31 -43.07 31.09
C GLY A 333 -6.43 -42.13 30.61
N VAL A 334 -6.10 -41.11 29.84
CA VAL A 334 -7.04 -40.11 29.32
C VAL A 334 -7.80 -40.72 28.13
N SER A 335 -9.07 -40.29 27.94
CA SER A 335 -9.88 -40.76 26.81
C SER A 335 -9.32 -40.31 25.47
N SER A 336 -9.51 -41.13 24.41
CA SER A 336 -9.04 -40.82 23.04
C SER A 336 -9.54 -39.49 22.48
N VAL A 337 -10.71 -39.05 22.91
CA VAL A 337 -11.26 -37.72 22.53
C VAL A 337 -10.40 -36.56 23.05
N ILE A 338 -9.98 -36.66 24.30
CA ILE A 338 -9.15 -35.61 24.92
C ILE A 338 -7.73 -35.69 24.35
N GLU A 339 -7.24 -36.92 24.11
CA GLU A 339 -5.93 -37.13 23.45
C GLU A 339 -5.94 -36.47 22.06
N GLY A 340 -6.91 -36.74 21.19
CA GLY A 340 -7.04 -36.14 19.88
C GLY A 340 -7.20 -34.61 19.95
N LEU A 341 -7.98 -34.10 20.93
CA LEU A 341 -8.09 -32.62 21.12
C LEU A 341 -6.74 -31.98 21.47
N VAL A 342 -5.96 -32.64 22.36
CA VAL A 342 -4.69 -32.05 22.80
C VAL A 342 -3.60 -32.23 21.75
N VAL A 343 -3.46 -33.43 21.18
CA VAL A 343 -2.36 -33.77 20.26
C VAL A 343 -2.65 -33.19 18.87
N ASP A 344 -3.81 -33.48 18.27
CA ASP A 344 -4.12 -33.09 16.91
C ASP A 344 -4.70 -31.66 16.84
N GLY A 345 -5.66 -31.36 17.73
CA GLY A 345 -6.32 -30.06 17.74
C GLY A 345 -5.42 -28.92 18.26
N ILE A 346 -4.81 -29.10 19.46
CA ILE A 346 -4.04 -28.02 20.11
C ILE A 346 -2.59 -28.01 19.63
N ILE A 347 -1.87 -29.14 19.80
CA ILE A 347 -0.45 -29.20 19.43
C ILE A 347 -0.29 -29.14 17.91
N GLY A 348 -1.12 -29.85 17.16
CA GLY A 348 -1.15 -29.81 15.70
C GLY A 348 -1.47 -28.39 15.19
N GLY A 349 -2.46 -27.72 15.78
CA GLY A 349 -2.80 -26.33 15.44
C GLY A 349 -1.69 -25.32 15.74
N ILE A 350 -0.99 -25.46 16.87
CA ILE A 350 0.21 -24.65 17.18
C ILE A 350 1.34 -24.99 16.21
N GLY A 351 1.52 -26.30 15.92
CA GLY A 351 2.52 -26.79 14.97
C GLY A 351 2.35 -26.19 13.59
N ALA A 352 1.13 -26.18 13.06
CA ALA A 352 0.81 -25.54 11.78
C ALA A 352 1.21 -24.07 11.73
N VAL A 353 1.03 -23.32 12.83
CA VAL A 353 1.49 -21.92 12.91
C VAL A 353 3.01 -21.83 12.96
N LEU A 354 3.65 -22.66 13.80
CA LEU A 354 5.12 -22.66 13.97
C LEU A 354 5.84 -23.08 12.70
N GLY A 355 5.27 -23.99 11.92
CA GLY A 355 5.82 -24.44 10.64
C GLY A 355 6.01 -23.31 9.63
N PHE A 356 5.13 -22.29 9.64
CA PHE A 356 5.29 -21.13 8.74
C PHE A 356 6.29 -20.07 9.22
N VAL A 357 6.61 -20.05 10.51
CA VAL A 357 7.47 -19.02 11.10
C VAL A 357 8.85 -18.94 10.44
N PRO A 358 9.57 -20.04 10.20
CA PRO A 358 10.88 -19.99 9.55
C PRO A 358 10.85 -19.42 8.14
N GLN A 359 9.92 -19.88 7.32
CA GLN A 359 9.76 -19.43 5.94
C GLN A 359 9.43 -17.94 5.89
N MET A 360 8.53 -17.47 6.78
CA MET A 360 8.16 -16.06 6.89
C MET A 360 9.31 -15.21 7.42
N ALA A 361 10.12 -15.73 8.36
CA ALA A 361 11.29 -15.02 8.88
C ALA A 361 12.31 -14.73 7.78
N ILE A 362 12.60 -15.72 6.93
CA ILE A 362 13.52 -15.59 5.80
C ILE A 362 12.98 -14.60 4.76
N LEU A 363 11.68 -14.70 4.43
CA LEU A 363 11.03 -13.77 3.51
C LEU A 363 11.10 -12.34 4.04
N PHE A 364 10.77 -12.10 5.31
CA PHE A 364 10.84 -10.77 5.92
C PHE A 364 12.28 -10.24 5.99
N LEU A 365 13.26 -11.12 6.16
CA LEU A 365 14.67 -10.74 6.14
C LEU A 365 15.06 -10.15 4.78
N PHE A 366 14.78 -10.84 3.69
CA PHE A 366 15.09 -10.35 2.34
C PHE A 366 14.30 -9.09 1.99
N LEU A 367 13.00 -9.05 2.30
CA LEU A 367 12.19 -7.86 2.06
C LEU A 367 12.69 -6.66 2.86
N SER A 368 13.11 -6.85 4.12
CA SER A 368 13.69 -5.78 4.94
C SER A 368 15.04 -5.31 4.41
N ILE A 369 15.86 -6.19 3.87
CA ILE A 369 17.12 -5.84 3.18
C ILE A 369 16.85 -4.98 1.94
N LEU A 370 15.89 -5.39 1.10
CA LEU A 370 15.53 -4.66 -0.12
C LEU A 370 14.88 -3.29 0.18
N GLU A 371 14.14 -3.19 1.27
CA GLU A 371 13.53 -1.95 1.75
C GLU A 371 14.60 -1.01 2.32
N ASP A 372 15.45 -1.49 3.23
CA ASP A 372 16.48 -0.70 3.90
C ASP A 372 17.53 -0.19 2.89
N CYS A 373 17.96 -1.00 1.90
CA CYS A 373 18.88 -0.51 0.87
C CYS A 373 18.25 0.51 -0.10
N GLY A 374 16.93 0.73 -0.07
CA GLY A 374 16.21 1.67 -0.93
C GLY A 374 15.82 1.13 -2.31
N TYR A 375 15.93 -0.18 -2.55
CA TYR A 375 15.56 -0.80 -3.83
C TYR A 375 14.04 -0.75 -4.10
N MET A 376 13.21 -0.97 -3.05
CA MET A 376 11.75 -1.01 -3.18
C MET A 376 11.17 0.31 -3.70
N VAL A 377 11.74 1.45 -3.31
CA VAL A 377 11.31 2.79 -3.77
C VAL A 377 11.52 2.96 -5.27
N ARG A 378 12.62 2.43 -5.82
CA ARG A 378 12.94 2.51 -7.25
C ARG A 378 12.00 1.71 -8.11
N ILE A 379 11.67 0.53 -7.64
CA ILE A 379 10.70 -0.32 -8.34
C ILE A 379 9.32 0.32 -8.33
N ALA A 380 8.89 0.89 -7.19
CA ALA A 380 7.64 1.64 -7.13
C ALA A 380 7.62 2.80 -8.13
N PHE A 381 8.75 3.51 -8.30
CA PHE A 381 8.89 4.58 -9.29
C PHE A 381 8.76 4.08 -10.74
N VAL A 382 9.41 2.96 -11.08
CA VAL A 382 9.32 2.36 -12.43
C VAL A 382 7.88 1.92 -12.73
N MET A 383 7.22 1.34 -11.73
CA MET A 383 5.87 0.78 -11.88
C MET A 383 4.76 1.84 -11.80
N ASP A 384 5.03 3.01 -11.23
CA ASP A 384 4.03 4.08 -11.09
C ASP A 384 3.37 4.44 -12.43
N ARG A 385 4.17 4.60 -13.48
CA ARG A 385 3.64 4.91 -14.83
C ARG A 385 2.68 3.84 -15.34
N VAL A 386 2.99 2.55 -15.11
CA VAL A 386 2.14 1.44 -15.54
C VAL A 386 0.84 1.43 -14.75
N PHE A 387 0.93 1.54 -13.42
CA PHE A 387 -0.23 1.48 -12.54
C PHE A 387 -1.17 2.68 -12.68
N ARG A 388 -0.63 3.89 -12.90
CA ARG A 388 -1.44 5.08 -13.17
C ARG A 388 -2.31 4.95 -14.41
N HIS A 389 -1.82 4.28 -15.45
CA HIS A 389 -2.64 4.04 -16.64
C HIS A 389 -3.92 3.24 -16.32
N PHE A 390 -3.86 2.41 -15.29
CA PHE A 390 -5.02 1.64 -14.80
C PHE A 390 -5.74 2.31 -13.63
N GLY A 391 -5.39 3.55 -13.28
CA GLY A 391 -6.03 4.31 -12.20
C GLY A 391 -5.57 3.92 -10.78
N LEU A 392 -4.51 3.13 -10.65
CA LEU A 392 -3.89 2.77 -9.37
C LEU A 392 -2.71 3.69 -9.07
N SER A 393 -2.49 3.99 -7.80
CA SER A 393 -1.27 4.68 -7.36
C SER A 393 -0.05 3.77 -7.52
N GLY A 394 1.10 4.31 -7.91
CA GLY A 394 2.35 3.55 -7.96
C GLY A 394 2.76 2.96 -6.61
N LYS A 395 2.34 3.57 -5.50
CA LYS A 395 2.53 3.02 -4.15
C LYS A 395 1.76 1.72 -3.94
N SER A 396 0.67 1.46 -4.68
CA SER A 396 -0.10 0.21 -4.62
C SER A 396 0.69 -1.00 -5.12
N PHE A 397 1.71 -0.77 -5.93
CA PHE A 397 2.55 -1.86 -6.47
C PHE A 397 3.29 -2.62 -5.36
N ILE A 398 3.83 -1.92 -4.35
CA ILE A 398 4.59 -2.54 -3.26
C ILE A 398 3.72 -3.56 -2.47
N PRO A 399 2.52 -3.20 -1.96
CA PRO A 399 1.60 -4.16 -1.35
C PRO A 399 1.24 -5.34 -2.24
N LEU A 400 0.92 -5.09 -3.51
CA LEU A 400 0.56 -6.14 -4.47
C LEU A 400 1.70 -7.12 -4.68
N LEU A 401 2.92 -6.61 -4.79
CA LEU A 401 4.10 -7.42 -4.93
C LEU A 401 4.38 -8.29 -3.70
N ILE A 402 4.40 -7.68 -2.52
CA ILE A 402 4.63 -8.40 -1.27
C ILE A 402 3.57 -9.49 -1.07
N SER A 403 2.34 -9.25 -1.54
CA SER A 403 1.24 -10.23 -1.49
C SER A 403 1.49 -11.48 -2.32
N SER A 404 2.38 -11.43 -3.33
CA SER A 404 2.77 -12.63 -4.09
C SER A 404 3.56 -13.65 -3.24
N GLY A 405 4.20 -13.21 -2.17
CA GLY A 405 4.77 -14.11 -1.16
C GLY A 405 3.77 -14.48 -0.07
N CYS A 406 3.18 -13.45 0.56
CA CYS A 406 2.15 -13.62 1.58
C CYS A 406 1.22 -12.40 1.62
N GLY A 407 -0.09 -12.65 1.69
CA GLY A 407 -1.09 -11.58 1.75
C GLY A 407 -1.02 -10.73 3.00
N ILE A 408 -0.60 -11.27 4.14
CA ILE A 408 -0.54 -10.55 5.43
C ILE A 408 0.41 -9.36 5.36
N PRO A 409 1.71 -9.52 5.05
CA PRO A 409 2.62 -8.38 4.94
C PRO A 409 2.28 -7.47 3.78
N GLY A 410 1.70 -8.00 2.69
CA GLY A 410 1.22 -7.19 1.58
C GLY A 410 0.12 -6.21 2.02
N ILE A 411 -0.89 -6.70 2.74
CA ILE A 411 -1.95 -5.86 3.31
C ILE A 411 -1.37 -4.86 4.32
N MET A 412 -0.42 -5.27 5.16
CA MET A 412 0.24 -4.36 6.12
C MET A 412 1.02 -3.25 5.43
N ALA A 413 1.68 -3.55 4.31
CA ALA A 413 2.42 -2.57 3.51
C ALA A 413 1.51 -1.48 2.90
N SER A 414 0.20 -1.72 2.77
CA SER A 414 -0.75 -0.73 2.26
C SER A 414 -0.86 0.54 3.13
N LYS A 415 -0.33 0.53 4.36
CA LYS A 415 -0.22 1.73 5.22
C LYS A 415 0.57 2.87 4.58
N THR A 416 1.49 2.54 3.66
CA THR A 416 2.29 3.54 2.94
C THR A 416 1.49 4.31 1.89
N ILE A 417 0.26 3.90 1.61
CA ILE A 417 -0.65 4.56 0.69
C ILE A 417 -1.45 5.62 1.45
N GLU A 418 -1.25 6.88 1.11
CA GLU A 418 -1.80 8.04 1.81
C GLU A 418 -3.31 8.17 1.57
N GLN A 419 -3.76 7.99 0.34
CA GLN A 419 -5.19 8.08 0.01
C GLN A 419 -5.96 6.85 0.49
N ASP A 420 -6.99 7.07 1.30
CA ASP A 420 -7.86 6.02 1.84
C ASP A 420 -8.51 5.17 0.75
N ASN A 421 -8.93 5.79 -0.36
CA ASN A 421 -9.61 5.09 -1.45
C ASN A 421 -8.65 4.14 -2.17
N ASP A 422 -7.44 4.59 -2.50
CA ASP A 422 -6.41 3.77 -3.14
C ASP A 422 -5.91 2.67 -2.19
N ARG A 423 -5.78 2.99 -0.89
CA ARG A 423 -5.41 2.00 0.13
C ARG A 423 -6.45 0.88 0.24
N ARG A 424 -7.74 1.23 0.32
CA ARG A 424 -8.83 0.24 0.38
C ARG A 424 -8.88 -0.60 -0.88
N LEU A 425 -8.79 0.03 -2.04
CA LEU A 425 -8.77 -0.67 -3.33
C LEU A 425 -7.61 -1.67 -3.40
N THR A 426 -6.41 -1.24 -3.00
CA THR A 426 -5.23 -2.10 -2.96
C THR A 426 -5.40 -3.28 -2.00
N ILE A 427 -5.94 -3.05 -0.78
CA ILE A 427 -6.21 -4.12 0.18
C ILE A 427 -7.19 -5.16 -0.40
N MET A 428 -8.24 -4.71 -1.10
CA MET A 428 -9.26 -5.58 -1.67
C MET A 428 -8.74 -6.45 -2.82
N THR A 429 -7.77 -5.97 -3.57
CA THR A 429 -7.26 -6.63 -4.78
C THR A 429 -5.95 -7.36 -4.58
N ALA A 430 -5.16 -7.01 -3.55
CA ALA A 430 -3.83 -7.56 -3.32
C ALA A 430 -3.82 -9.09 -3.14
N THR A 431 -4.88 -9.67 -2.60
CA THR A 431 -5.00 -11.10 -2.33
C THR A 431 -5.39 -11.94 -3.55
N PHE A 432 -5.70 -11.32 -4.69
CA PHE A 432 -5.93 -12.04 -5.95
C PHE A 432 -4.63 -12.58 -6.56
N ILE A 433 -3.49 -12.00 -6.21
CA ILE A 433 -2.19 -12.53 -6.59
C ILE A 433 -1.92 -13.80 -5.77
N PRO A 434 -1.50 -14.91 -6.42
CA PRO A 434 -1.19 -16.15 -5.69
C PRO A 434 -0.07 -15.92 -4.68
N CYS A 435 -0.29 -16.34 -3.44
CA CYS A 435 0.75 -16.41 -2.41
C CYS A 435 1.37 -17.80 -2.36
N GLY A 436 2.46 -17.96 -1.58
CA GLY A 436 3.14 -19.25 -1.41
C GLY A 436 2.22 -20.41 -1.01
N ALA A 437 1.27 -20.14 -0.10
CA ALA A 437 0.28 -21.11 0.36
C ALA A 437 -0.71 -21.60 -0.72
N LYS A 438 -0.88 -20.84 -1.81
CA LYS A 438 -1.72 -21.26 -2.95
C LYS A 438 -0.97 -22.16 -3.95
N LEU A 439 0.37 -22.20 -3.91
CA LEU A 439 1.17 -22.98 -4.88
C LEU A 439 0.89 -24.49 -4.83
N PRO A 440 0.77 -25.16 -3.66
CA PRO A 440 0.41 -26.57 -3.61
C PRO A 440 -0.96 -26.85 -4.26
N VAL A 441 -1.95 -25.98 -4.05
CA VAL A 441 -3.28 -26.11 -4.68
C VAL A 441 -3.19 -25.93 -6.19
N ILE A 442 -2.37 -25.01 -6.67
CA ILE A 442 -2.13 -24.79 -8.10
C ILE A 442 -1.45 -26.01 -8.72
N ALA A 443 -0.47 -26.61 -8.05
CA ALA A 443 0.22 -27.80 -8.51
C ALA A 443 -0.72 -29.02 -8.53
N LEU A 444 -1.51 -29.22 -7.47
CA LEU A 444 -2.52 -30.27 -7.36
C LEU A 444 -3.52 -30.22 -8.51
N MET A 445 -4.19 -29.08 -8.66
CA MET A 445 -5.21 -28.93 -9.71
C MET A 445 -4.61 -28.92 -11.12
N GLY A 446 -3.38 -28.39 -11.25
CA GLY A 446 -2.61 -28.50 -12.49
C GLY A 446 -2.32 -29.96 -12.87
N GLY A 447 -2.01 -30.82 -11.90
CA GLY A 447 -1.87 -32.27 -12.07
C GLY A 447 -3.18 -32.93 -12.54
N VAL A 448 -4.30 -32.62 -11.89
CA VAL A 448 -5.64 -33.10 -12.28
C VAL A 448 -5.96 -32.67 -13.73
N MET A 449 -5.70 -31.42 -14.08
CA MET A 449 -5.98 -30.88 -15.44
C MET A 449 -5.12 -31.57 -16.50
N THR A 450 -3.84 -31.75 -16.24
CA THR A 450 -2.92 -32.41 -17.20
C THR A 450 -3.24 -33.87 -17.40
N SER A 451 -3.78 -34.56 -16.39
CA SER A 451 -4.23 -35.94 -16.53
C SER A 451 -5.32 -36.11 -17.58
N TYR A 452 -6.24 -35.15 -17.75
CA TYR A 452 -7.26 -35.14 -18.81
C TYR A 452 -6.68 -34.98 -20.20
N ALA A 453 -5.52 -34.29 -20.34
CA ALA A 453 -4.91 -34.04 -21.63
C ALA A 453 -3.86 -35.09 -22.04
N THR A 454 -3.07 -35.57 -21.07
CA THR A 454 -1.87 -36.37 -21.33
C THR A 454 -1.85 -37.71 -20.59
N GLY A 455 -2.79 -37.93 -19.67
CA GLY A 455 -2.79 -39.12 -18.78
C GLY A 455 -1.71 -39.08 -17.67
N SER A 456 -0.98 -37.94 -17.54
CA SER A 456 0.10 -37.80 -16.55
C SER A 456 -0.26 -36.69 -15.53
N TYR A 457 0.05 -36.90 -14.27
CA TYR A 457 -0.19 -35.96 -13.17
C TYR A 457 1.03 -35.09 -12.84
N THR A 458 2.18 -35.33 -13.46
CA THR A 458 3.47 -34.74 -13.08
C THR A 458 3.72 -33.34 -13.67
N ALA A 459 2.91 -32.88 -14.61
CA ALA A 459 3.14 -31.63 -15.35
C ALA A 459 2.42 -30.39 -14.75
N GLY A 460 1.93 -30.48 -13.51
CA GLY A 460 1.16 -29.37 -12.88
C GLY A 460 1.92 -28.07 -12.65
N GLY A 461 3.25 -28.12 -12.60
CA GLY A 461 4.09 -26.96 -12.29
C GLY A 461 4.00 -25.77 -13.25
N PHE A 462 3.64 -26.01 -14.52
CA PHE A 462 3.47 -24.93 -15.50
C PHE A 462 2.23 -24.05 -15.25
N MET A 463 1.28 -24.51 -14.41
CA MET A 463 0.09 -23.75 -14.06
C MET A 463 0.39 -22.53 -13.19
N ALA A 464 1.46 -22.55 -12.40
CA ALA A 464 1.79 -21.46 -11.50
C ALA A 464 2.00 -20.11 -12.24
N PRO A 465 2.82 -20.01 -13.30
CA PRO A 465 2.95 -18.77 -14.07
C PRO A 465 1.62 -18.30 -14.68
N ILE A 466 0.77 -19.22 -15.14
CA ILE A 466 -0.53 -18.91 -15.71
C ILE A 466 -1.43 -18.29 -14.63
N MET A 467 -1.47 -18.87 -13.43
CA MET A 467 -2.29 -18.37 -12.33
C MET A 467 -1.78 -17.03 -11.79
N TYR A 468 -0.47 -16.76 -11.81
CA TYR A 468 0.06 -15.42 -11.53
C TYR A 468 -0.43 -14.39 -12.54
N PHE A 469 -0.42 -14.73 -13.82
CA PHE A 469 -0.94 -13.85 -14.86
C PHE A 469 -2.44 -13.60 -14.70
N VAL A 470 -3.23 -14.65 -14.43
CA VAL A 470 -4.67 -14.55 -14.15
C VAL A 470 -4.93 -13.66 -12.94
N GLY A 471 -4.14 -13.80 -11.86
CA GLY A 471 -4.22 -12.95 -10.69
C GLY A 471 -3.97 -11.46 -10.99
N ILE A 472 -2.94 -11.16 -11.77
CA ILE A 472 -2.64 -9.78 -12.21
C ILE A 472 -3.80 -9.21 -13.04
N VAL A 473 -4.33 -9.97 -14.01
CA VAL A 473 -5.48 -9.55 -14.81
C VAL A 473 -6.70 -9.30 -13.93
N ALA A 474 -6.98 -10.17 -12.96
CA ALA A 474 -8.07 -10.00 -12.01
C ALA A 474 -7.92 -8.73 -11.17
N VAL A 475 -6.69 -8.41 -10.69
CA VAL A 475 -6.41 -7.15 -9.99
C VAL A 475 -6.73 -5.95 -10.87
N LEU A 476 -6.27 -5.94 -12.13
CA LEU A 476 -6.49 -4.83 -13.05
C LEU A 476 -7.97 -4.65 -13.37
N VAL A 477 -8.68 -5.72 -13.69
CA VAL A 477 -10.12 -5.69 -14.00
C VAL A 477 -10.92 -5.19 -12.81
N ALA A 478 -10.67 -5.74 -11.62
CA ALA A 478 -11.35 -5.32 -10.39
C ALA A 478 -11.05 -3.84 -10.06
N ALA A 479 -9.79 -3.41 -10.21
CA ALA A 479 -9.40 -2.04 -9.96
C ALA A 479 -10.08 -1.05 -10.90
N ILE A 480 -10.11 -1.33 -12.21
CA ILE A 480 -10.77 -0.47 -13.20
C ILE A 480 -12.28 -0.37 -12.92
N ILE A 481 -12.93 -1.50 -12.63
CA ILE A 481 -14.38 -1.52 -12.32
C ILE A 481 -14.67 -0.71 -11.05
N LEU A 482 -13.92 -0.93 -9.99
CA LEU A 482 -14.12 -0.23 -8.71
C LEU A 482 -13.82 1.27 -8.81
N LYS A 483 -12.77 1.68 -9.53
CA LYS A 483 -12.44 3.10 -9.76
C LYS A 483 -13.56 3.88 -10.44
N LYS A 484 -14.32 3.24 -11.31
CA LYS A 484 -15.49 3.84 -11.97
C LYS A 484 -16.74 3.93 -11.07
N THR A 485 -16.59 3.62 -9.79
CA THR A 485 -17.68 3.74 -8.80
C THR A 485 -17.43 4.94 -7.89
N LYS A 486 -18.49 5.64 -7.49
CA LYS A 486 -18.42 6.84 -6.64
C LYS A 486 -17.51 6.72 -5.40
N PRO A 487 -17.48 5.58 -4.64
CA PRO A 487 -16.64 5.47 -3.45
C PRO A 487 -15.14 5.40 -3.70
N PHE A 488 -14.71 4.96 -4.90
CA PHE A 488 -13.30 4.75 -5.25
C PHE A 488 -12.83 5.67 -6.38
N SER A 489 -13.72 6.56 -6.85
CA SER A 489 -13.40 7.54 -7.89
C SER A 489 -12.36 8.55 -7.41
N GLY A 490 -11.70 9.21 -8.34
CA GLY A 490 -10.72 10.27 -8.13
C GLY A 490 -9.37 9.96 -8.77
N LYS A 491 -8.62 11.02 -9.12
CA LYS A 491 -7.26 10.88 -9.66
C LYS A 491 -6.36 10.27 -8.59
N PRO A 492 -5.50 9.30 -8.90
CA PRO A 492 -4.52 8.79 -7.94
C PRO A 492 -3.54 9.91 -7.56
N ALA A 493 -3.10 9.92 -6.29
CA ALA A 493 -2.13 10.90 -5.82
C ALA A 493 -0.86 10.87 -6.68
N PRO A 494 -0.29 12.04 -7.04
CA PRO A 494 0.97 12.06 -7.76
C PRO A 494 2.05 11.34 -6.95
N PHE A 495 2.77 10.44 -7.61
CA PHE A 495 3.89 9.72 -6.98
C PHE A 495 5.09 10.65 -6.92
N VAL A 496 5.15 11.47 -5.89
CA VAL A 496 6.30 12.33 -5.61
C VAL A 496 7.10 11.69 -4.49
N MET A 497 8.11 10.90 -4.83
CA MET A 497 8.98 10.24 -3.85
C MET A 497 10.44 10.51 -4.20
N GLU A 498 11.23 10.93 -3.22
CA GLU A 498 12.67 11.03 -3.36
C GLU A 498 13.27 9.63 -3.44
N LEU A 499 14.17 9.41 -4.41
CA LEU A 499 14.96 8.20 -4.46
C LEU A 499 16.12 8.35 -3.44
N PRO A 500 16.03 7.72 -2.25
CA PRO A 500 17.10 7.80 -1.26
C PRO A 500 18.37 7.21 -1.85
N GLN A 501 19.55 7.67 -1.42
CA GLN A 501 20.80 7.06 -1.86
C GLN A 501 20.86 5.60 -1.40
N TYR A 502 21.44 4.72 -2.22
CA TYR A 502 21.71 3.36 -1.78
C TYR A 502 22.68 3.38 -0.60
N HIS A 503 22.36 2.64 0.41
CA HIS A 503 23.23 2.39 1.56
C HIS A 503 23.25 0.89 1.89
N ILE A 504 24.31 0.48 2.51
CA ILE A 504 24.44 -0.90 2.97
C ILE A 504 23.47 -1.08 4.14
N PRO A 505 22.58 -2.11 4.09
CA PRO A 505 21.63 -2.37 5.14
C PRO A 505 22.31 -2.55 6.49
N GLN A 506 21.77 -1.91 7.51
CA GLN A 506 22.28 -2.06 8.88
C GLN A 506 21.69 -3.32 9.52
N ALA A 507 22.52 -4.29 9.85
CA ALA A 507 22.09 -5.58 10.40
C ALA A 507 21.15 -5.43 11.61
N LYS A 508 21.44 -4.48 12.51
CA LYS A 508 20.59 -4.21 13.70
C LYS A 508 19.19 -3.72 13.30
N THR A 509 19.10 -2.80 12.35
CA THR A 509 17.81 -2.25 11.86
C THR A 509 17.01 -3.33 11.15
N VAL A 510 17.64 -4.07 10.26
CA VAL A 510 17.02 -5.18 9.52
C VAL A 510 16.47 -6.24 10.49
N LEU A 511 17.28 -6.71 11.45
CA LEU A 511 16.84 -7.71 12.43
C LEU A 511 15.69 -7.21 13.32
N LEU A 512 15.71 -5.92 13.70
CA LEU A 512 14.62 -5.31 14.48
C LEU A 512 13.31 -5.30 13.67
N HIS A 513 13.36 -4.87 12.41
CA HIS A 513 12.19 -4.87 11.51
C HIS A 513 11.65 -6.29 11.28
N VAL A 514 12.54 -7.27 11.08
CA VAL A 514 12.15 -8.68 10.96
C VAL A 514 11.44 -9.16 12.22
N TRP A 515 12.02 -8.87 13.39
CA TRP A 515 11.44 -9.27 14.67
C TRP A 515 10.06 -8.63 14.92
N GLU A 516 9.91 -7.33 14.65
CA GLU A 516 8.63 -6.64 14.82
C GLU A 516 7.54 -7.22 13.91
N ARG A 517 7.87 -7.50 12.64
CA ARG A 517 6.96 -8.12 11.68
C ARG A 517 6.60 -9.55 12.10
N LEU A 518 7.61 -10.34 12.49
CA LEU A 518 7.43 -11.72 12.91
C LEU A 518 6.63 -11.83 14.21
N LYS A 519 6.93 -11.00 15.21
CA LYS A 519 6.16 -10.89 16.45
C LYS A 519 4.70 -10.51 16.17
N GLY A 520 4.49 -9.53 15.26
CA GLY A 520 3.16 -9.15 14.82
C GLY A 520 2.40 -10.30 14.15
N PHE A 521 3.08 -11.11 13.34
CA PHE A 521 2.52 -12.32 12.72
C PHE A 521 2.15 -13.37 13.78
N ILE A 522 3.08 -13.77 14.65
CA ILE A 522 2.87 -14.81 15.65
C ILE A 522 1.71 -14.46 16.59
N ILE A 523 1.67 -13.23 17.12
CA ILE A 523 0.64 -12.84 18.09
C ILE A 523 -0.72 -12.69 17.42
N LYS A 524 -0.80 -12.06 16.25
CA LYS A 524 -2.09 -11.68 15.64
C LYS A 524 -2.66 -12.76 14.74
N ALA A 525 -1.81 -13.34 13.88
CA ALA A 525 -2.24 -14.40 12.97
C ALA A 525 -2.25 -15.76 13.68
N GLY A 526 -1.25 -16.05 14.51
CA GLY A 526 -1.13 -17.32 15.21
C GLY A 526 -2.32 -17.64 16.11
N THR A 527 -2.83 -16.68 16.88
CA THR A 527 -4.02 -16.91 17.74
C THR A 527 -5.28 -17.23 16.93
N ILE A 528 -5.49 -16.58 15.79
CA ILE A 528 -6.66 -16.79 14.94
C ILE A 528 -6.53 -18.11 14.20
N LEU A 529 -5.35 -18.41 13.66
CA LEU A 529 -5.07 -19.67 12.99
C LEU A 529 -5.21 -20.87 13.96
N PHE A 530 -4.66 -20.75 15.16
CA PHE A 530 -4.79 -21.77 16.19
C PHE A 530 -6.27 -22.09 16.48
N LEU A 531 -7.09 -21.05 16.75
CA LEU A 531 -8.51 -21.25 17.00
C LEU A 531 -9.22 -21.89 15.81
N ALA A 532 -8.87 -21.47 14.59
CA ALA A 532 -9.43 -22.01 13.36
C ALA A 532 -9.06 -23.48 13.17
N CYS A 533 -7.81 -23.89 13.46
CA CYS A 533 -7.38 -25.28 13.39
C CYS A 533 -8.15 -26.16 14.39
N VAL A 534 -8.34 -25.71 15.63
CA VAL A 534 -9.15 -26.43 16.63
C VAL A 534 -10.61 -26.57 16.16
N VAL A 535 -11.19 -25.51 15.58
CA VAL A 535 -12.56 -25.59 15.03
C VAL A 535 -12.63 -26.56 13.86
N MET A 536 -11.65 -26.55 12.95
CA MET A 536 -11.61 -27.46 11.81
C MET A 536 -11.40 -28.91 12.25
N TRP A 537 -10.53 -29.15 13.23
CA TRP A 537 -10.37 -30.48 13.84
C TRP A 537 -11.72 -30.97 14.41
N PHE A 538 -12.45 -30.10 15.14
CA PHE A 538 -13.77 -30.45 15.66
C PHE A 538 -14.77 -30.74 14.54
N LEU A 539 -14.85 -29.90 13.51
CA LEU A 539 -15.76 -30.07 12.39
C LEU A 539 -15.45 -31.32 11.55
N GLY A 540 -14.18 -31.68 11.43
CA GLY A 540 -13.74 -32.88 10.70
C GLY A 540 -13.86 -34.17 11.47
N GLY A 541 -13.66 -34.13 12.81
CA GLY A 541 -13.62 -35.31 13.67
C GLY A 541 -14.98 -35.68 14.32
N PHE A 542 -15.95 -34.76 14.35
CA PHE A 542 -17.25 -34.99 14.98
C PHE A 542 -18.38 -34.98 13.96
N GLY A 543 -19.41 -35.81 14.21
CA GLY A 543 -20.58 -35.87 13.35
C GLY A 543 -21.74 -36.62 13.99
N PHE A 544 -22.74 -36.93 13.19
CA PHE A 544 -23.94 -37.69 13.59
C PHE A 544 -23.88 -39.08 12.98
N THR A 545 -23.60 -40.07 13.82
CA THR A 545 -23.67 -41.48 13.46
C THR A 545 -24.92 -42.12 14.01
N ASN A 546 -25.21 -43.40 13.64
CA ASN A 546 -26.39 -44.15 14.11
C ASN A 546 -26.45 -44.33 15.65
N GLY A 547 -25.41 -43.99 16.37
CA GLY A 547 -25.35 -44.01 17.85
C GLY A 547 -25.56 -42.66 18.52
N GLY A 548 -25.71 -41.55 17.76
CA GLY A 548 -25.81 -40.20 18.27
C GLY A 548 -24.64 -39.29 17.82
N PHE A 549 -24.47 -38.17 18.48
CA PHE A 549 -23.39 -37.24 18.20
C PHE A 549 -22.07 -37.75 18.88
N GLY A 550 -21.01 -37.91 18.11
CA GLY A 550 -19.71 -38.36 18.61
C GLY A 550 -18.58 -38.23 17.59
N LEU A 551 -17.45 -38.83 17.90
CA LEU A 551 -16.34 -38.98 16.96
C LEU A 551 -16.78 -39.90 15.80
N VAL A 552 -16.39 -39.50 14.58
CA VAL A 552 -16.68 -40.23 13.35
C VAL A 552 -15.40 -40.87 12.81
N ASP A 553 -15.54 -42.14 12.37
CA ASP A 553 -14.47 -42.89 11.73
C ASP A 553 -14.43 -42.61 10.21
N ASP A 554 -15.58 -42.28 9.62
CA ASP A 554 -15.72 -41.89 8.20
C ASP A 554 -15.89 -40.41 8.09
N SER A 555 -15.01 -39.74 7.34
CA SER A 555 -15.05 -38.30 7.09
C SER A 555 -16.35 -37.85 6.40
N ALA A 556 -17.09 -38.75 5.73
CA ALA A 556 -18.38 -38.46 5.11
C ALA A 556 -19.51 -38.19 6.14
N ASP A 557 -19.37 -38.72 7.36
CA ASP A 557 -20.34 -38.50 8.46
C ASP A 557 -20.02 -37.26 9.31
N SER A 558 -18.94 -36.54 8.98
CA SER A 558 -18.46 -35.39 9.75
C SER A 558 -19.38 -34.16 9.59
N LEU A 559 -19.34 -33.26 10.57
CA LEU A 559 -20.00 -31.95 10.48
C LEU A 559 -19.51 -31.15 9.27
N LEU A 560 -18.21 -31.29 8.95
CA LEU A 560 -17.62 -30.63 7.78
C LEU A 560 -18.27 -31.13 6.48
N ALA A 561 -18.49 -32.44 6.36
CA ALA A 561 -19.21 -33.04 5.22
C ALA A 561 -20.67 -32.57 5.16
N ALA A 562 -21.37 -32.50 6.28
CA ALA A 562 -22.75 -32.00 6.34
C ALA A 562 -22.86 -30.53 5.90
N ILE A 563 -21.96 -29.66 6.38
CA ILE A 563 -21.86 -28.26 5.98
C ILE A 563 -21.51 -28.14 4.50
N GLY A 564 -20.51 -28.90 4.04
CA GLY A 564 -20.10 -28.97 2.64
C GLY A 564 -21.25 -29.39 1.73
N GLY A 565 -21.98 -30.43 2.09
CA GLY A 565 -23.15 -30.92 1.36
C GLY A 565 -24.29 -29.91 1.31
N PHE A 566 -24.55 -29.16 2.38
CA PHE A 566 -25.56 -28.10 2.41
C PHE A 566 -25.22 -26.94 1.47
N ILE A 567 -23.93 -26.59 1.36
CA ILE A 567 -23.44 -25.48 0.55
C ILE A 567 -23.17 -25.91 -0.90
N ALA A 568 -22.87 -27.17 -1.17
CA ALA A 568 -22.48 -27.74 -2.47
C ALA A 568 -23.40 -27.34 -3.65
N PRO A 569 -24.75 -27.28 -3.52
CA PRO A 569 -25.61 -26.86 -4.62
C PRO A 569 -25.32 -25.46 -5.15
N ILE A 570 -24.75 -24.54 -4.32
CA ILE A 570 -24.39 -23.20 -4.74
C ILE A 570 -23.22 -23.24 -5.72
N PHE A 571 -22.32 -24.24 -5.58
CA PHE A 571 -21.13 -24.41 -6.42
C PHE A 571 -21.35 -25.33 -7.63
N ALA A 572 -22.49 -26.01 -7.72
CA ALA A 572 -22.84 -26.84 -8.87
C ALA A 572 -22.78 -26.08 -10.22
N PRO A 573 -23.25 -24.79 -10.34
CA PRO A 573 -23.09 -24.02 -11.57
C PRO A 573 -21.63 -23.71 -11.97
N LEU A 574 -20.69 -23.86 -11.03
CA LEU A 574 -19.25 -23.66 -11.22
C LEU A 574 -18.50 -24.95 -11.58
N GLY A 575 -19.21 -26.12 -11.56
CA GLY A 575 -18.64 -27.40 -11.98
C GLY A 575 -18.00 -28.24 -10.88
N PHE A 576 -18.09 -27.83 -9.61
CA PHE A 576 -17.63 -28.57 -8.44
C PHE A 576 -18.68 -28.60 -7.31
N GLY A 577 -19.87 -29.08 -7.65
CA GLY A 577 -20.99 -29.21 -6.72
C GLY A 577 -20.99 -30.44 -5.84
N GLU A 578 -19.89 -31.18 -5.74
CA GLU A 578 -19.67 -32.27 -4.80
C GLU A 578 -19.29 -31.71 -3.43
N TRP A 579 -19.66 -32.41 -2.34
CA TRP A 579 -19.41 -31.90 -0.99
C TRP A 579 -17.93 -31.87 -0.63
N GLN A 580 -17.11 -32.80 -1.16
CA GLN A 580 -15.68 -32.88 -0.86
C GLN A 580 -14.90 -31.65 -1.32
N PRO A 581 -14.95 -31.21 -2.60
CA PRO A 581 -14.31 -29.98 -3.02
C PRO A 581 -14.80 -28.74 -2.26
N VAL A 582 -16.07 -28.70 -1.91
CA VAL A 582 -16.64 -27.57 -1.15
C VAL A 582 -16.11 -27.57 0.29
N ALA A 583 -16.08 -28.75 0.95
CA ALA A 583 -15.49 -28.91 2.29
C ALA A 583 -14.00 -28.53 2.30
N ALA A 584 -13.25 -28.94 1.27
CA ALA A 584 -11.85 -28.53 1.11
C ALA A 584 -11.68 -27.03 0.90
N SER A 585 -12.57 -26.37 0.13
CA SER A 585 -12.55 -24.91 -0.01
C SER A 585 -12.84 -24.20 1.31
N LEU A 586 -13.71 -24.76 2.17
CA LEU A 586 -13.97 -24.21 3.52
C LEU A 586 -12.73 -24.34 4.41
N SER A 587 -12.01 -25.46 4.37
CA SER A 587 -10.75 -25.60 5.12
C SER A 587 -9.70 -24.59 4.65
N GLY A 588 -9.71 -24.21 3.37
CA GLY A 588 -8.87 -23.19 2.78
C GLY A 588 -9.04 -21.76 3.33
N PHE A 589 -10.11 -21.48 4.08
CA PHE A 589 -10.22 -20.22 4.83
C PHE A 589 -9.28 -20.21 6.05
N THR A 590 -8.98 -21.35 6.64
CA THR A 590 -7.98 -21.44 7.71
C THR A 590 -6.61 -21.11 7.16
N ALA A 591 -6.15 -21.94 6.21
CA ALA A 591 -4.92 -21.74 5.46
C ALA A 591 -5.07 -22.37 4.08
N LYS A 592 -4.59 -21.71 3.02
CA LYS A 592 -4.91 -22.18 1.64
C LYS A 592 -4.27 -23.51 1.28
N GLU A 593 -3.14 -23.86 1.87
CA GLU A 593 -2.54 -25.19 1.71
C GLU A 593 -3.37 -26.31 2.38
N ALA A 594 -4.15 -26.01 3.41
CA ALA A 594 -5.04 -26.98 4.05
C ALA A 594 -6.06 -27.59 3.06
N ILE A 595 -6.28 -26.97 1.90
CA ILE A 595 -7.09 -27.55 0.82
C ILE A 595 -6.51 -28.87 0.36
N VAL A 596 -5.19 -28.96 0.19
CA VAL A 596 -4.51 -30.16 -0.32
C VAL A 596 -4.59 -31.30 0.69
N SER A 597 -4.22 -31.04 1.95
CA SER A 597 -4.29 -32.04 3.01
C SER A 597 -5.73 -32.50 3.28
N THR A 598 -6.71 -31.56 3.29
CA THR A 598 -8.13 -31.93 3.43
C THR A 598 -8.60 -32.80 2.27
N MET A 599 -8.23 -32.49 1.03
CA MET A 599 -8.55 -33.32 -0.12
C MET A 599 -7.93 -34.73 0.00
N GLY A 600 -6.67 -34.82 0.45
CA GLY A 600 -6.00 -36.08 0.71
C GLY A 600 -6.75 -36.94 1.74
N VAL A 601 -7.11 -36.34 2.86
CA VAL A 601 -7.89 -37.03 3.93
C VAL A 601 -9.26 -37.46 3.42
N LEU A 602 -10.01 -36.58 2.75
CA LEU A 602 -11.33 -36.90 2.20
C LEU A 602 -11.29 -37.95 1.08
N ALA A 603 -10.14 -38.12 0.42
CA ALA A 603 -9.89 -39.17 -0.58
C ALA A 603 -9.34 -40.44 0.01
N ASN A 604 -9.25 -40.60 1.35
CA ASN A 604 -8.69 -41.70 2.07
C ASN A 604 -7.24 -42.05 1.63
N VAL A 605 -6.45 -41.05 1.27
CA VAL A 605 -5.03 -41.19 1.00
C VAL A 605 -4.30 -41.36 2.34
N ALA A 606 -3.34 -42.26 2.39
CA ALA A 606 -2.58 -42.51 3.62
C ALA A 606 -1.96 -41.21 4.14
N GLU A 607 -1.97 -40.96 5.44
CA GLU A 607 -1.55 -39.72 6.08
C GLU A 607 -0.14 -39.30 5.67
N SER A 608 0.79 -40.26 5.54
CA SER A 608 2.16 -40.04 5.04
C SER A 608 2.24 -39.55 3.58
N GLN A 609 1.17 -39.61 2.80
CA GLN A 609 1.08 -39.20 1.40
C GLN A 609 0.01 -38.14 1.14
N SER A 610 -0.68 -37.66 2.18
CA SER A 610 -1.78 -36.70 2.07
C SER A 610 -1.32 -35.32 1.56
N GLU A 611 -0.04 -35.03 1.62
CA GLU A 611 0.58 -33.82 1.09
C GLU A 611 1.26 -34.01 -0.28
N ASP A 612 1.41 -35.24 -0.76
CA ASP A 612 1.94 -35.51 -2.09
C ASP A 612 0.90 -35.15 -3.16
N THR A 613 1.14 -34.04 -3.85
CA THR A 613 0.22 -33.49 -4.85
C THR A 613 -0.10 -34.43 -6.00
N VAL A 614 0.81 -35.37 -6.33
CA VAL A 614 0.58 -36.36 -7.42
C VAL A 614 -0.37 -37.46 -6.96
N THR A 615 -0.13 -38.02 -5.80
CA THR A 615 -0.98 -39.08 -5.21
C THR A 615 -2.39 -38.56 -4.92
N VAL A 616 -2.49 -37.38 -4.32
CA VAL A 616 -3.78 -36.75 -4.06
C VAL A 616 -4.52 -36.39 -5.37
N ALA A 617 -3.82 -35.90 -6.40
CA ALA A 617 -4.43 -35.60 -7.70
C ALA A 617 -5.05 -36.84 -8.37
N GLN A 618 -4.40 -38.00 -8.22
CA GLN A 618 -4.94 -39.27 -8.72
C GLN A 618 -6.24 -39.65 -8.00
N ALA A 619 -6.26 -39.51 -6.68
CA ALA A 619 -7.39 -39.91 -5.85
C ALA A 619 -8.62 -38.97 -6.05
N ILE A 620 -8.43 -37.68 -6.26
CA ILE A 620 -9.51 -36.70 -6.36
C ILE A 620 -10.03 -36.47 -7.79
N GLN A 621 -9.37 -37.02 -8.81
CA GLN A 621 -9.75 -36.78 -10.21
C GLN A 621 -11.24 -37.03 -10.46
N ALA A 622 -11.82 -38.06 -9.85
CA ALA A 622 -13.21 -38.43 -10.01
C ALA A 622 -14.21 -37.35 -9.51
N TRP A 623 -13.79 -36.42 -8.65
CA TRP A 623 -14.63 -35.35 -8.14
C TRP A 623 -14.83 -34.21 -9.14
N PHE A 624 -14.00 -34.17 -10.18
CA PHE A 624 -14.05 -33.11 -11.19
C PHE A 624 -14.44 -33.75 -12.54
N PRO A 625 -15.61 -33.42 -13.11
CA PRO A 625 -16.08 -34.04 -14.36
C PRO A 625 -15.26 -33.67 -15.60
N SER A 626 -14.41 -32.63 -15.54
CA SER A 626 -13.61 -32.17 -16.66
C SER A 626 -12.42 -31.33 -16.21
N ALA A 627 -11.44 -31.13 -17.10
CA ALA A 627 -10.33 -30.20 -16.86
C ALA A 627 -10.85 -28.75 -16.62
N VAL A 628 -11.96 -28.37 -17.23
CA VAL A 628 -12.60 -27.05 -17.04
C VAL A 628 -13.15 -26.93 -15.62
N ALA A 629 -13.72 -28.00 -15.06
CA ALA A 629 -14.21 -28.02 -13.68
C ALA A 629 -13.04 -27.90 -12.68
N ALA A 630 -11.94 -28.62 -12.92
CA ALA A 630 -10.73 -28.51 -12.12
C ALA A 630 -10.13 -27.10 -12.18
N PHE A 631 -10.07 -26.50 -13.34
CA PHE A 631 -9.62 -25.11 -13.51
C PHE A 631 -10.55 -24.11 -12.81
N SER A 632 -11.85 -24.34 -12.88
CA SER A 632 -12.87 -23.55 -12.22
C SER A 632 -12.66 -23.55 -10.69
N PHE A 633 -12.47 -24.72 -10.09
CA PHE A 633 -12.17 -24.85 -8.67
C PHE A 633 -10.89 -24.08 -8.28
N LEU A 634 -9.82 -24.25 -9.08
CA LEU A 634 -8.56 -23.53 -8.87
C LEU A 634 -8.76 -22.01 -8.94
N LEU A 635 -9.50 -21.53 -9.95
CA LEU A 635 -9.76 -20.10 -10.15
C LEU A 635 -10.59 -19.51 -9.01
N PHE A 636 -11.59 -20.24 -8.51
CA PHE A 636 -12.37 -19.81 -7.36
C PHE A 636 -11.49 -19.62 -6.13
N ASN A 637 -10.69 -20.63 -5.76
CA ASN A 637 -9.80 -20.58 -4.60
C ASN A 637 -8.61 -19.62 -4.78
N LEU A 638 -8.32 -19.17 -6.01
CA LEU A 638 -7.39 -18.09 -6.27
C LEU A 638 -7.99 -16.73 -5.91
N LEU A 639 -9.24 -16.48 -6.31
CA LEU A 639 -9.87 -15.15 -6.28
C LEU A 639 -10.78 -14.93 -5.06
N ASP A 640 -11.14 -15.97 -4.33
CA ASP A 640 -11.98 -15.89 -3.12
C ASP A 640 -11.27 -15.12 -1.98
N SER A 641 -11.96 -14.95 -0.87
CA SER A 641 -11.38 -14.35 0.33
C SER A 641 -10.12 -15.11 0.78
N PRO A 642 -9.08 -14.38 1.22
CA PRO A 642 -7.83 -14.99 1.67
C PRO A 642 -8.01 -15.77 2.98
N CYS A 643 -6.92 -16.35 3.50
CA CYS A 643 -6.92 -17.03 4.80
C CYS A 643 -7.33 -16.10 5.96
N LEU A 644 -7.85 -16.69 7.05
CA LEU A 644 -8.36 -15.94 8.22
C LEU A 644 -7.36 -14.94 8.80
N ALA A 645 -6.07 -15.25 8.77
CA ALA A 645 -5.02 -14.35 9.21
C ALA A 645 -4.92 -13.09 8.34
N ALA A 646 -5.06 -13.23 7.03
CA ALA A 646 -5.10 -12.10 6.12
C ALA A 646 -6.41 -11.31 6.26
N ILE A 647 -7.55 -11.99 6.44
CA ILE A 647 -8.86 -11.37 6.73
C ILE A 647 -8.78 -10.52 8.01
N ALA A 648 -8.18 -11.02 9.08
CA ALA A 648 -7.98 -10.27 10.31
C ALA A 648 -7.08 -9.04 10.11
N THR A 649 -6.05 -9.16 9.26
CA THR A 649 -5.20 -8.03 8.89
C THR A 649 -5.97 -7.01 8.04
N MET A 650 -6.83 -7.45 7.12
CA MET A 650 -7.75 -6.58 6.36
C MET A 650 -8.66 -5.79 7.30
N ALA A 651 -9.25 -6.43 8.31
CA ALA A 651 -10.12 -5.78 9.30
C ALA A 651 -9.40 -4.63 10.01
N GLN A 652 -8.12 -4.81 10.36
CA GLN A 652 -7.30 -3.79 11.00
C GLN A 652 -6.95 -2.63 10.05
N GLN A 653 -6.53 -2.95 8.81
CA GLN A 653 -6.05 -1.93 7.86
C GLN A 653 -7.19 -1.15 7.19
N MET A 654 -8.38 -1.73 7.06
CA MET A 654 -9.56 -1.05 6.50
C MET A 654 -10.10 0.06 7.41
N GLN A 655 -9.84 0.02 8.72
CA GLN A 655 -10.28 1.01 9.73
C GLN A 655 -11.79 1.31 9.71
N SER A 656 -12.58 0.48 9.04
CA SER A 656 -14.04 0.65 8.89
C SER A 656 -14.72 -0.70 8.73
N ARG A 657 -15.65 -1.03 9.64
CA ARG A 657 -16.42 -2.27 9.57
C ARG A 657 -17.22 -2.40 8.28
N LYS A 658 -17.76 -1.28 7.77
CA LYS A 658 -18.53 -1.25 6.51
C LYS A 658 -17.65 -1.65 5.32
N TRP A 659 -16.46 -1.08 5.20
CA TRP A 659 -15.54 -1.37 4.09
C TRP A 659 -14.91 -2.75 4.21
N PHE A 660 -14.70 -3.24 5.42
CA PHE A 660 -14.24 -4.60 5.66
C PHE A 660 -15.25 -5.63 5.12
N TRP A 661 -16.52 -5.56 5.53
CA TRP A 661 -17.53 -6.49 5.05
C TRP A 661 -17.78 -6.36 3.54
N PHE A 662 -17.73 -5.13 3.01
CA PHE A 662 -17.79 -4.91 1.57
C PHE A 662 -16.64 -5.60 0.84
N ALA A 663 -15.41 -5.54 1.37
CA ALA A 663 -14.25 -6.20 0.77
C ALA A 663 -14.42 -7.72 0.70
N ILE A 664 -14.84 -8.35 1.79
CA ILE A 664 -15.10 -9.79 1.85
C ILE A 664 -16.20 -10.19 0.86
N LEU A 665 -17.33 -9.47 0.88
CA LEU A 665 -18.43 -9.74 -0.05
C LEU A 665 -17.97 -9.57 -1.51
N PHE A 666 -17.26 -8.49 -1.80
CA PHE A 666 -16.76 -8.21 -3.15
C PHE A 666 -15.83 -9.32 -3.66
N GLN A 667 -14.87 -9.77 -2.85
CA GLN A 667 -13.93 -10.82 -3.24
C GLN A 667 -14.67 -12.12 -3.57
N ASN A 668 -15.59 -12.57 -2.71
CA ASN A 668 -16.33 -13.82 -2.95
C ASN A 668 -17.28 -13.71 -4.13
N VAL A 669 -18.01 -12.59 -4.29
CA VAL A 669 -18.91 -12.38 -5.43
C VAL A 669 -18.12 -12.29 -6.74
N PHE A 670 -17.00 -11.56 -6.74
CA PHE A 670 -16.13 -11.45 -7.92
C PHE A 670 -15.55 -12.81 -8.31
N ALA A 671 -15.04 -13.57 -7.35
CA ALA A 671 -14.55 -14.92 -7.56
C ALA A 671 -15.65 -15.82 -8.15
N TYR A 672 -16.85 -15.81 -7.58
CA TYR A 672 -17.98 -16.60 -8.06
C TYR A 672 -18.38 -16.25 -9.49
N LEU A 673 -18.53 -14.96 -9.80
CA LEU A 673 -18.96 -14.51 -11.13
C LEU A 673 -17.91 -14.81 -12.21
N VAL A 674 -16.64 -14.57 -11.93
CA VAL A 674 -15.55 -14.88 -12.88
C VAL A 674 -15.47 -16.37 -13.12
N THR A 675 -15.53 -17.16 -12.06
CA THR A 675 -15.49 -18.62 -12.13
C THR A 675 -16.67 -19.21 -12.88
N LEU A 676 -17.88 -18.68 -12.63
CA LEU A 676 -19.09 -19.05 -13.35
C LEU A 676 -18.91 -18.84 -14.85
N CYS A 677 -18.42 -17.67 -15.26
CA CYS A 677 -18.18 -17.35 -16.67
C CYS A 677 -17.17 -18.33 -17.28
N VAL A 678 -16.07 -18.59 -16.60
CA VAL A 678 -15.02 -19.48 -17.11
C VAL A 678 -15.54 -20.92 -17.24
N TYR A 679 -16.25 -21.44 -16.25
CA TYR A 679 -16.79 -22.80 -16.31
C TYR A 679 -17.85 -22.97 -17.41
N GLN A 680 -18.85 -22.11 -17.43
CA GLN A 680 -19.99 -22.21 -18.34
C GLN A 680 -19.60 -21.98 -19.81
N ILE A 681 -18.69 -21.01 -20.06
CA ILE A 681 -18.19 -20.76 -21.42
C ILE A 681 -17.17 -21.84 -21.81
N GLY A 682 -16.31 -22.27 -20.88
CA GLY A 682 -15.35 -23.32 -21.11
C GLY A 682 -16.01 -24.65 -21.46
N THR A 683 -17.08 -25.04 -20.75
CA THR A 683 -17.86 -26.25 -21.09
C THR A 683 -18.55 -26.15 -22.44
N LEU A 684 -19.07 -24.96 -22.81
CA LEU A 684 -19.64 -24.75 -24.15
C LEU A 684 -18.61 -24.93 -25.27
N VAL A 685 -17.39 -24.41 -25.08
CA VAL A 685 -16.29 -24.54 -26.04
C VAL A 685 -15.80 -25.98 -26.17
N THR A 686 -15.84 -26.74 -25.07
CA THR A 686 -15.43 -28.16 -25.05
C THR A 686 -16.51 -29.14 -25.49
N GLY A 687 -17.65 -28.64 -26.04
CA GLY A 687 -18.71 -29.46 -26.63
C GLY A 687 -19.89 -29.71 -25.69
N GLY A 688 -19.98 -29.02 -24.57
CA GLY A 688 -21.13 -29.05 -23.67
C GLY A 688 -22.33 -28.29 -24.27
N GLY A 689 -23.54 -28.68 -23.84
CA GLY A 689 -24.78 -28.05 -24.28
C GLY A 689 -25.00 -26.65 -23.73
N PHE A 690 -25.75 -25.82 -24.48
CA PHE A 690 -26.17 -24.50 -24.02
C PHE A 690 -27.26 -24.64 -22.96
N GLY A 691 -27.00 -24.14 -21.75
CA GLY A 691 -27.93 -24.20 -20.61
C GLY A 691 -28.27 -22.82 -20.01
N VAL A 692 -29.11 -22.81 -19.00
CA VAL A 692 -29.45 -21.58 -18.26
C VAL A 692 -28.21 -20.94 -17.66
N GLY A 693 -27.30 -21.74 -17.12
CA GLY A 693 -26.02 -21.25 -16.58
C GLY A 693 -25.15 -20.54 -17.62
N THR A 694 -25.12 -21.07 -18.85
CA THR A 694 -24.40 -20.45 -19.98
C THR A 694 -25.01 -19.10 -20.36
N ALA A 695 -26.33 -19.00 -20.40
CA ALA A 695 -27.02 -17.72 -20.66
C ALA A 695 -26.69 -16.67 -19.58
N VAL A 696 -26.73 -17.06 -18.31
CA VAL A 696 -26.35 -16.19 -17.20
C VAL A 696 -24.88 -15.75 -17.31
N ALA A 697 -23.97 -16.67 -17.65
CA ALA A 697 -22.56 -16.35 -17.85
C ALA A 697 -22.34 -15.29 -18.95
N PHE A 698 -23.03 -15.40 -20.10
CA PHE A 698 -22.97 -14.38 -21.15
C PHE A 698 -23.51 -13.01 -20.69
N VAL A 699 -24.57 -12.98 -19.89
CA VAL A 699 -25.08 -11.73 -19.31
C VAL A 699 -24.06 -11.13 -18.36
N VAL A 700 -23.45 -11.94 -17.50
CA VAL A 700 -22.40 -11.48 -16.56
C VAL A 700 -21.19 -10.93 -17.32
N VAL A 701 -20.72 -11.63 -18.37
CA VAL A 701 -19.62 -11.13 -19.23
C VAL A 701 -20.00 -9.80 -19.88
N ALA A 702 -21.21 -9.68 -20.42
CA ALA A 702 -21.67 -8.43 -21.04
C ALA A 702 -21.71 -7.28 -20.01
N VAL A 703 -22.18 -7.53 -18.80
CA VAL A 703 -22.18 -6.55 -17.71
C VAL A 703 -20.75 -6.18 -17.29
N MET A 704 -19.86 -7.17 -17.14
CA MET A 704 -18.45 -6.90 -16.79
C MET A 704 -17.74 -6.08 -17.89
N LEU A 705 -17.95 -6.41 -19.16
CA LEU A 705 -17.42 -5.65 -20.28
C LEU A 705 -18.00 -4.23 -20.34
N PHE A 706 -19.30 -4.09 -20.12
CA PHE A 706 -19.93 -2.77 -20.02
C PHE A 706 -19.30 -1.94 -18.88
N LEU A 707 -19.13 -2.52 -17.68
CA LEU A 707 -18.51 -1.84 -16.54
C LEU A 707 -17.04 -1.49 -16.83
N LEU A 708 -16.33 -2.35 -17.56
CA LEU A 708 -14.92 -2.15 -17.93
C LEU A 708 -14.74 -1.02 -18.97
N PHE A 709 -15.60 -0.96 -19.99
CA PHE A 709 -15.46 -0.03 -21.12
C PHE A 709 -16.29 1.25 -21.02
N ARG A 710 -17.29 1.31 -20.09
CA ARG A 710 -18.02 2.57 -19.87
C ARG A 710 -17.07 3.72 -19.55
N PRO A 711 -17.29 4.94 -20.06
CA PRO A 711 -16.52 6.10 -19.63
C PRO A 711 -16.69 6.30 -18.12
N ASP A 712 -15.65 6.81 -17.47
CA ASP A 712 -15.71 7.08 -16.02
C ASP A 712 -16.65 8.27 -15.76
N PRO A 713 -17.80 8.04 -15.10
CA PRO A 713 -18.77 9.08 -14.82
C PRO A 713 -18.31 10.05 -13.72
N TYR A 714 -17.20 9.77 -13.06
CA TYR A 714 -16.67 10.51 -11.91
C TYR A 714 -15.24 11.01 -12.14
N LYS A 715 -14.76 11.04 -13.40
CA LYS A 715 -13.38 11.41 -13.76
C LYS A 715 -12.96 12.76 -13.19
N ASP A 716 -13.91 13.71 -13.08
CA ASP A 716 -13.66 15.07 -12.61
C ASP A 716 -13.99 15.27 -11.12
N GLN A 717 -14.46 14.23 -10.41
CA GLN A 717 -14.68 14.34 -8.98
C GLN A 717 -13.35 14.21 -8.23
N LYS A 718 -12.87 15.33 -7.70
CA LYS A 718 -11.81 15.32 -6.67
C LYS A 718 -12.41 14.75 -5.38
N VAL A 719 -12.19 13.47 -5.10
CA VAL A 719 -12.70 12.82 -3.89
C VAL A 719 -11.75 13.09 -2.73
N TYR A 720 -12.11 14.08 -1.92
CA TYR A 720 -11.51 14.27 -0.59
C TYR A 720 -12.23 13.39 0.42
N SER A 721 -11.49 12.75 1.32
CA SER A 721 -12.09 11.95 2.38
C SER A 721 -13.00 12.84 3.23
N LYS A 722 -14.31 12.57 3.23
CA LYS A 722 -15.30 13.27 4.05
C LYS A 722 -15.09 13.09 5.57
N ARG A 723 -14.00 12.43 6.01
CA ARG A 723 -13.74 12.18 7.43
C ARG A 723 -13.20 13.37 8.21
N SER A 724 -12.75 14.45 7.55
CA SER A 724 -12.24 15.64 8.22
C SER A 724 -13.32 16.67 8.61
N VAL A 725 -14.61 16.43 8.34
CA VAL A 725 -15.68 17.41 8.57
C VAL A 725 -16.65 17.00 9.70
N ASN A 726 -16.62 15.74 10.16
CA ASN A 726 -17.54 15.24 11.19
C ASN A 726 -16.84 14.34 12.23
N ALA A 727 -15.66 14.73 12.71
CA ALA A 727 -15.05 14.14 13.91
C ALA A 727 -14.67 15.26 14.91
#